data_7119357ae67e5a60c1991f960d1701b9
#
_entry.id   7119357ae67e5a60c1991f960d1701b9
#
_cell.length_a   1.000
_cell.length_b   1.000
_cell.length_c   1.000
_cell.angle_alpha   90.00
_cell.angle_beta   90.00
_cell.angle_gamma   90.00
#
_symmetry.space_group_name_H-M   'P 1'
#
loop_
_entity.id
_entity.type
_entity.pdbx_description
1 polymer ?
#
loop_
_entity_poly.entity_id
_entity_poly.type
_entity_poly.pdbx_seq_one_letter_code
_entity_poly.pdbx_strand_id
1 'polypeptide(L)'
;QKGNNFWYEYKTSNGKAWYVVDPVAKTKRSLFDLDDIAAQITEIVKDPFTAQQLPIQKLEAGEDGRTFTFQITSSQEVKKDSTDKDKGPKKEIFFFSYDYPTRKLTWLQDKKKETEYPDWASFSPDGKKLLFIAQVKTVKSTADKHPDLPKATGIIVTDLMYKHWDEWVTTAPHPFVADFDGNGISNIVDILEGEPYESPMKPWGGIEQLAWNTTSDKVAYTCRKKTGLEYAISTNSDIYIYDLNTKKTENITEENKGYDTNPQYSPDGKYIAWQSMERDGYEADLNRLFIMNLETGEKRFVSKAFESNVDAFVWGADAKVIYFTGVWHGESQIYALDLTNDSVKAITSGMYDYEGVALFGDKLIAKRHSMSMGDEIYSVALDGSTTQLTQENKQIYDQLEMGKVEGRWMKTTDGKQMLTWVIYPPQFDPNKKYPTLLFCEGGPQSPVSQFWSYRWNFQIMAANDYIIVAPNRRGLPGFGVEWNEQISGDYGGQCMKDYFTAIDEMAKEPYVDKDRLGCVGASFGGFSVYWLAGHHDKRFKAFIAHDGIFNMEMQYLETEEKWFANWDMGGAYWEKQNPVAQRTFANSPHLFVEKWDTPILCIHGEKDYRILANQAMAAFDAAVMRGVPAELLIYPDENHWVLKPQNGVLWQRTFFEWLDKWVKKAPSK
;
A
#
# COMPACT_ATOMS: atom_id res chain seq x y z
N GLN A 1 2.38 21.63 0.61
CA GLN A 1 3.48 22.57 0.93
C GLN A 1 3.14 23.95 0.38
N LYS A 2 3.22 25.02 1.22
CA LYS A 2 3.20 26.43 0.76
C LYS A 2 4.23 27.21 1.55
N GLY A 3 5.05 28.02 0.86
CA GLY A 3 6.21 28.68 1.47
C GLY A 3 7.27 27.68 1.95
N ASN A 4 7.93 28.00 3.08
CA ASN A 4 9.00 27.20 3.68
C ASN A 4 8.52 26.18 4.71
N ASN A 5 7.21 25.96 4.83
CA ASN A 5 6.61 25.09 5.82
C ASN A 5 5.77 24.00 5.14
N PHE A 6 5.62 22.88 5.82
CA PHE A 6 4.55 21.94 5.54
C PHE A 6 3.71 21.72 6.80
N TRP A 7 2.51 21.22 6.63
CA TRP A 7 1.64 20.85 7.72
C TRP A 7 1.10 19.43 7.52
N TYR A 8 0.68 18.80 8.61
CA TYR A 8 0.05 17.48 8.57
C TYR A 8 -0.98 17.31 9.69
N GLU A 9 -1.93 16.44 9.46
CA GLU A 9 -2.88 15.95 10.46
C GLU A 9 -2.33 14.68 11.10
N TYR A 10 -2.42 14.61 12.42
CA TYR A 10 -2.09 13.41 13.19
C TYR A 10 -3.30 12.96 13.99
N LYS A 11 -3.73 11.71 13.77
CA LYS A 11 -4.91 11.13 14.40
C LYS A 11 -4.50 10.15 15.50
N THR A 12 -5.05 10.34 16.68
CA THR A 12 -4.82 9.47 17.84
C THR A 12 -6.14 9.03 18.46
N SER A 13 -6.08 8.16 19.47
CA SER A 13 -7.25 7.84 20.31
C SER A 13 -7.85 9.06 21.02
N ASN A 14 -7.06 10.13 21.20
CA ASN A 14 -7.48 11.39 21.81
C ASN A 14 -8.03 12.42 20.79
N GLY A 15 -8.25 12.01 19.55
CA GLY A 15 -8.74 12.88 18.48
C GLY A 15 -7.66 13.27 17.47
N LYS A 16 -7.93 14.32 16.70
CA LYS A 16 -7.05 14.85 15.67
C LYS A 16 -6.25 16.02 16.20
N ALA A 17 -5.00 16.11 15.77
CA ALA A 17 -4.14 17.27 16.00
C ALA A 17 -3.48 17.68 14.67
N TRP A 18 -3.21 18.96 14.50
CA TRP A 18 -2.58 19.52 13.30
C TRP A 18 -1.31 20.25 13.67
N TYR A 19 -0.26 20.00 12.89
CA TYR A 19 1.06 20.55 13.13
C TYR A 19 1.60 21.27 11.91
N VAL A 20 2.35 22.37 12.18
CA VAL A 20 3.17 23.04 11.19
C VAL A 20 4.63 22.76 11.47
N VAL A 21 5.36 22.35 10.43
CA VAL A 21 6.79 22.06 10.49
C VAL A 21 7.55 23.02 9.59
N ASP A 22 8.57 23.65 10.17
CA ASP A 22 9.58 24.41 9.43
C ASP A 22 10.85 23.54 9.34
N PRO A 23 11.15 22.95 8.16
CA PRO A 23 12.32 22.08 8.00
C PRO A 23 13.64 22.86 8.02
N VAL A 24 13.63 24.17 7.77
CA VAL A 24 14.82 25.03 7.81
C VAL A 24 15.16 25.37 9.24
N ALA A 25 14.17 25.87 10.00
CA ALA A 25 14.34 26.17 11.42
C ALA A 25 14.35 24.89 12.29
N LYS A 26 14.01 23.74 11.73
CA LYS A 26 13.89 22.43 12.45
C LYS A 26 12.92 22.52 13.63
N THR A 27 11.79 23.19 13.43
CA THR A 27 10.76 23.37 14.46
C THR A 27 9.45 22.76 14.05
N LYS A 28 8.79 22.11 15.01
CA LYS A 28 7.41 21.62 14.93
C LYS A 28 6.58 22.38 15.96
N ARG A 29 5.41 22.85 15.55
CA ARG A 29 4.47 23.54 16.44
C ARG A 29 3.05 23.09 16.15
N SER A 30 2.20 23.09 17.18
CA SER A 30 0.76 22.89 16.98
C SER A 30 0.22 24.00 16.10
N LEU A 31 -0.57 23.64 15.08
CA LEU A 31 -1.27 24.61 14.23
C LEU A 31 -2.33 25.36 15.03
N PHE A 32 -3.07 24.62 15.87
CA PHE A 32 -4.14 25.14 16.70
C PHE A 32 -3.83 24.96 18.19
N ASP A 33 -4.30 25.88 19.00
CA ASP A 33 -4.65 25.59 20.39
C ASP A 33 -6.06 24.98 20.36
N LEU A 34 -6.14 23.68 20.51
CA LEU A 34 -7.38 22.92 20.26
C LEU A 34 -8.48 23.27 21.27
N ASP A 35 -8.15 23.58 22.52
CA ASP A 35 -9.13 23.97 23.53
C ASP A 35 -9.70 25.35 23.24
N ASP A 36 -8.85 26.30 22.88
CA ASP A 36 -9.26 27.67 22.53
C ASP A 36 -10.09 27.70 21.25
N ILE A 37 -9.67 26.98 20.21
CA ILE A 37 -10.41 26.86 18.94
C ILE A 37 -11.76 26.19 19.16
N ALA A 38 -11.83 25.10 19.95
CA ALA A 38 -13.09 24.41 20.26
C ALA A 38 -14.07 25.35 20.99
N ALA A 39 -13.59 26.15 21.94
CA ALA A 39 -14.40 27.11 22.66
C ALA A 39 -14.96 28.19 21.71
N GLN A 40 -14.10 28.80 20.87
CA GLN A 40 -14.52 29.83 19.91
C GLN A 40 -15.51 29.29 18.86
N ILE A 41 -15.27 28.10 18.31
CA ILE A 41 -16.17 27.47 17.34
C ILE A 41 -17.51 27.11 17.99
N THR A 42 -17.51 26.57 19.22
CA THR A 42 -18.72 26.27 20.00
C THR A 42 -19.58 27.54 20.16
N GLU A 43 -18.96 28.65 20.48
CA GLU A 43 -19.68 29.93 20.63
C GLU A 43 -20.32 30.42 19.32
N ILE A 44 -19.63 30.23 18.18
CA ILE A 44 -20.12 30.67 16.86
C ILE A 44 -21.16 29.71 16.30
N VAL A 45 -20.85 28.42 16.28
CA VAL A 45 -21.69 27.38 15.65
C VAL A 45 -22.88 26.99 16.53
N LYS A 46 -22.78 27.23 17.84
CA LYS A 46 -23.76 26.83 18.86
C LYS A 46 -23.92 25.31 19.05
N ASP A 47 -22.89 24.55 18.65
CA ASP A 47 -22.76 23.14 18.94
C ASP A 47 -21.64 22.91 19.98
N PRO A 48 -21.76 21.91 20.87
CA PRO A 48 -20.73 21.62 21.87
C PRO A 48 -19.58 20.85 21.24
N PHE A 49 -18.46 21.53 20.97
CA PHE A 49 -17.22 20.90 20.51
C PHE A 49 -16.19 20.83 21.63
N THR A 50 -15.40 19.78 21.61
CA THR A 50 -14.23 19.60 22.48
C THR A 50 -12.96 19.52 21.66
N ALA A 51 -11.80 19.76 22.25
CA ALA A 51 -10.50 19.61 21.60
C ALA A 51 -10.31 18.24 20.92
N GLN A 52 -10.87 17.18 21.53
CA GLN A 52 -10.78 15.81 21.02
C GLN A 52 -11.75 15.50 19.87
N GLN A 53 -12.85 16.24 19.77
CA GLN A 53 -13.94 16.01 18.82
C GLN A 53 -14.19 17.23 17.93
N LEU A 54 -13.12 17.91 17.53
CA LEU A 54 -13.21 19.06 16.65
C LEU A 54 -13.30 18.61 15.18
N PRO A 55 -14.49 18.75 14.53
CA PRO A 55 -14.73 18.21 13.19
C PRO A 55 -14.26 19.16 12.10
N ILE A 56 -13.00 19.58 12.15
CA ILE A 56 -12.39 20.41 11.10
C ILE A 56 -12.39 19.61 9.80
N GLN A 57 -12.92 20.23 8.76
CA GLN A 57 -13.00 19.68 7.40
C GLN A 57 -12.37 20.67 6.41
N LYS A 58 -11.84 20.17 5.30
CA LYS A 58 -11.25 20.95 4.22
C LYS A 58 -10.26 22.00 4.73
N LEU A 59 -9.30 21.55 5.55
CA LEU A 59 -8.23 22.41 6.04
C LEU A 59 -7.23 22.67 4.93
N GLU A 60 -7.05 23.97 4.59
CA GLU A 60 -6.17 24.40 3.53
C GLU A 60 -5.24 25.52 4.00
N ALA A 61 -3.98 25.47 3.56
CA ALA A 61 -3.04 26.55 3.77
C ALA A 61 -3.14 27.58 2.63
N GLY A 62 -3.22 28.85 2.98
CA GLY A 62 -3.14 29.96 2.02
C GLY A 62 -1.77 30.05 1.35
N GLU A 63 -1.68 30.81 0.26
CA GLU A 63 -0.43 31.06 -0.51
C GLU A 63 0.70 31.65 0.36
N ASP A 64 0.33 32.38 1.41
CA ASP A 64 1.25 33.01 2.36
C ASP A 64 1.89 32.00 3.34
N GLY A 65 1.42 30.73 3.36
CA GLY A 65 1.85 29.71 4.32
C GLY A 65 1.55 30.06 5.79
N ARG A 66 0.71 31.07 6.05
CA ARG A 66 0.37 31.60 7.37
C ARG A 66 -1.10 31.49 7.69
N THR A 67 -1.93 31.66 6.68
CA THR A 67 -3.39 31.63 6.81
C THR A 67 -3.89 30.24 6.47
N PHE A 68 -4.77 29.73 7.30
CA PHE A 68 -5.45 28.44 7.07
C PHE A 68 -6.95 28.66 6.99
N THR A 69 -7.61 28.07 6.01
CA THR A 69 -9.07 28.06 5.91
C THR A 69 -9.61 26.67 6.16
N PHE A 70 -10.76 26.57 6.79
CA PHE A 70 -11.43 25.30 7.05
C PHE A 70 -12.94 25.51 7.25
N GLN A 71 -13.67 24.40 7.30
CA GLN A 71 -15.10 24.42 7.55
C GLN A 71 -15.49 23.50 8.70
N ILE A 72 -16.64 23.84 9.32
CA ILE A 72 -17.30 23.04 10.36
C ILE A 72 -18.75 22.86 9.94
N THR A 73 -19.22 21.61 9.95
CA THR A 73 -20.64 21.27 9.72
C THR A 73 -21.34 21.18 11.06
N SER A 74 -22.42 21.98 11.26
CA SER A 74 -23.25 21.94 12.46
C SER A 74 -23.98 20.61 12.57
N SER A 75 -24.19 20.13 13.80
CA SER A 75 -25.06 18.99 14.07
C SER A 75 -26.55 19.33 13.92
N GLN A 76 -26.89 20.62 13.95
CA GLN A 76 -28.27 21.13 13.89
C GLN A 76 -28.80 21.09 12.45
N GLU A 77 -30.02 20.62 12.30
CA GLU A 77 -30.73 20.60 11.03
C GLU A 77 -31.34 21.98 10.70
N VAL A 78 -31.04 22.51 9.52
CA VAL A 78 -31.71 23.71 9.03
C VAL A 78 -33.14 23.36 8.60
N LYS A 79 -34.17 24.13 9.06
CA LYS A 79 -35.56 23.95 8.64
C LYS A 79 -35.67 24.08 7.12
N LYS A 80 -36.21 23.05 6.46
CA LYS A 80 -36.47 23.04 5.01
C LYS A 80 -37.46 24.13 4.61
N ASP A 81 -37.13 24.83 3.53
CA ASP A 81 -38.15 25.49 2.72
C ASP A 81 -38.98 24.43 2.00
N SER A 82 -40.31 24.59 1.97
CA SER A 82 -41.30 23.55 1.62
C SER A 82 -41.25 23.04 0.16
N THR A 83 -40.28 23.49 -0.62
CA THR A 83 -40.20 23.20 -2.06
C THR A 83 -39.17 22.10 -2.43
N ASP A 84 -38.32 21.65 -1.52
CA ASP A 84 -37.23 20.69 -1.81
C ASP A 84 -37.55 19.32 -1.19
N LYS A 85 -38.32 18.47 -1.93
CA LYS A 85 -38.85 17.20 -1.43
C LYS A 85 -37.87 16.03 -1.46
N ASP A 86 -36.73 16.14 -2.15
CA ASP A 86 -35.88 14.98 -2.50
C ASP A 86 -34.49 14.90 -1.83
N LYS A 87 -34.12 15.83 -0.96
CA LYS A 87 -32.80 15.77 -0.27
C LYS A 87 -33.01 15.64 1.23
N GLY A 88 -32.16 14.78 1.88
CA GLY A 88 -32.13 14.61 3.33
C GLY A 88 -31.95 15.92 4.12
N PRO A 89 -31.98 15.91 5.46
CA PRO A 89 -31.86 17.12 6.27
C PRO A 89 -30.55 17.86 5.93
N LYS A 90 -30.67 19.15 5.61
CA LYS A 90 -29.51 20.01 5.32
C LYS A 90 -28.92 20.52 6.63
N LYS A 91 -27.62 20.31 6.83
CA LYS A 91 -26.87 20.87 7.95
C LYS A 91 -26.21 22.18 7.53
N GLU A 92 -26.10 23.11 8.48
CA GLU A 92 -25.43 24.41 8.23
C GLU A 92 -23.91 24.23 8.27
N ILE A 93 -23.21 24.86 7.33
CA ILE A 93 -21.76 24.83 7.22
C ILE A 93 -21.21 26.22 7.53
N PHE A 94 -20.25 26.27 8.44
CA PHE A 94 -19.56 27.47 8.87
C PHE A 94 -18.14 27.47 8.32
N PHE A 95 -17.71 28.59 7.75
CA PHE A 95 -16.38 28.75 7.17
C PHE A 95 -15.52 29.66 8.05
N PHE A 96 -14.28 29.25 8.24
CA PHE A 96 -13.34 29.92 9.10
C PHE A 96 -12.03 30.20 8.38
N SER A 97 -11.37 31.30 8.77
CA SER A 97 -9.98 31.59 8.47
C SER A 97 -9.21 31.72 9.77
N TYR A 98 -8.02 31.12 9.83
CA TYR A 98 -7.14 31.14 10.98
C TYR A 98 -5.76 31.64 10.59
N ASP A 99 -5.34 32.77 11.17
CA ASP A 99 -3.97 33.29 11.03
C ASP A 99 -3.08 32.61 12.08
N TYR A 100 -2.22 31.70 11.61
CA TYR A 100 -1.39 30.86 12.47
C TYR A 100 -0.41 31.64 13.36
N PRO A 101 0.33 32.67 12.87
CA PRO A 101 1.24 33.45 13.71
C PRO A 101 0.56 34.26 14.82
N THR A 102 -0.61 34.81 14.55
CA THR A 102 -1.37 35.63 15.53
C THR A 102 -2.38 34.80 16.31
N ARG A 103 -2.61 33.53 15.95
CA ARG A 103 -3.62 32.62 16.50
C ARG A 103 -5.05 33.16 16.44
N LYS A 104 -5.34 33.99 15.43
CA LYS A 104 -6.64 34.65 15.28
C LYS A 104 -7.57 33.80 14.43
N LEU A 105 -8.68 33.37 15.01
CA LEU A 105 -9.81 32.80 14.29
C LEU A 105 -10.73 33.90 13.78
N THR A 106 -11.19 33.77 12.54
CA THR A 106 -12.15 34.67 11.92
C THR A 106 -13.28 33.87 11.29
N TRP A 107 -14.52 34.09 11.67
CA TRP A 107 -15.67 33.51 11.00
C TRP A 107 -15.96 34.30 9.70
N LEU A 108 -15.99 33.58 8.58
CA LEU A 108 -16.25 34.11 7.25
C LEU A 108 -17.77 34.15 6.99
N GLN A 109 -18.47 35.14 7.62
CA GLN A 109 -19.94 35.23 7.63
C GLN A 109 -20.57 35.37 6.25
N ASP A 110 -19.87 35.99 5.31
CA ASP A 110 -20.36 36.21 3.94
C ASP A 110 -20.18 34.99 3.02
N LYS A 111 -19.38 34.01 3.42
CA LYS A 111 -19.20 32.78 2.69
C LYS A 111 -20.35 31.82 2.99
N LYS A 112 -21.41 31.84 2.16
CA LYS A 112 -22.65 31.07 2.34
C LYS A 112 -22.67 29.73 1.60
N LYS A 113 -21.68 29.46 0.78
CA LYS A 113 -21.57 28.19 0.03
C LYS A 113 -20.19 27.61 0.24
N GLU A 114 -20.20 26.27 0.41
CA GLU A 114 -19.04 25.47 0.24
C GLU A 114 -18.39 25.79 -1.11
N THR A 115 -17.07 26.00 -1.14
CA THR A 115 -16.34 25.86 -2.38
C THR A 115 -16.40 24.37 -2.71
N GLU A 116 -17.42 23.97 -3.47
CA GLU A 116 -17.64 22.58 -3.84
C GLU A 116 -16.55 22.18 -4.85
N TYR A 117 -15.46 21.68 -4.36
CA TYR A 117 -14.58 20.85 -5.16
C TYR A 117 -14.30 19.53 -4.42
N PRO A 118 -14.07 18.45 -5.16
CA PRO A 118 -13.84 17.14 -4.57
C PRO A 118 -12.61 17.13 -3.66
N ASP A 119 -12.67 16.38 -2.59
CA ASP A 119 -11.49 16.01 -1.83
C ASP A 119 -10.44 15.41 -2.81
N TRP A 120 -9.15 15.63 -2.56
CA TRP A 120 -8.06 15.16 -3.43
C TRP A 120 -7.95 15.85 -4.80
N ALA A 121 -8.47 17.05 -4.96
CA ALA A 121 -8.26 17.83 -6.18
C ALA A 121 -6.82 18.36 -6.26
N SER A 122 -6.23 18.26 -7.46
CA SER A 122 -4.93 18.85 -7.79
C SER A 122 -5.14 20.14 -8.56
N PHE A 123 -4.59 21.27 -8.06
CA PHE A 123 -4.62 22.54 -8.78
C PHE A 123 -3.66 22.53 -9.96
N SER A 124 -4.08 23.16 -11.06
CA SER A 124 -3.17 23.46 -12.14
C SER A 124 -2.07 24.44 -11.69
N PRO A 125 -0.87 24.46 -12.29
CA PRO A 125 0.21 25.37 -11.92
C PRO A 125 -0.17 26.84 -11.88
N ASP A 126 -1.11 27.29 -12.72
CA ASP A 126 -1.62 28.66 -12.74
C ASP A 126 -2.77 28.92 -11.73
N GLY A 127 -3.20 27.90 -10.99
CA GLY A 127 -4.25 27.97 -9.97
C GLY A 127 -5.69 28.17 -10.51
N LYS A 128 -5.91 28.10 -11.84
CA LYS A 128 -7.20 28.40 -12.47
C LYS A 128 -8.03 27.17 -12.80
N LYS A 129 -7.49 25.96 -12.63
CA LYS A 129 -8.17 24.71 -12.90
C LYS A 129 -7.94 23.71 -11.79
N LEU A 130 -8.86 22.76 -11.70
CA LEU A 130 -8.78 21.60 -10.81
C LEU A 130 -8.81 20.33 -11.61
N LEU A 131 -7.97 19.37 -11.23
CA LEU A 131 -7.98 17.98 -11.67
C LEU A 131 -8.41 17.14 -10.49
N PHE A 132 -9.44 16.32 -10.66
CA PHE A 132 -9.99 15.48 -9.61
C PHE A 132 -10.52 14.16 -10.17
N ILE A 133 -10.79 13.21 -9.27
CA ILE A 133 -11.28 11.87 -9.61
C ILE A 133 -12.73 11.77 -9.15
N ALA A 134 -13.62 11.29 -10.04
CA ALA A 134 -14.99 10.96 -9.68
C ALA A 134 -15.40 9.60 -10.24
N GLN A 135 -16.34 8.93 -9.56
CA GLN A 135 -16.84 7.63 -9.98
C GLN A 135 -17.91 7.78 -11.06
N VAL A 136 -17.74 7.08 -12.18
CA VAL A 136 -18.68 7.03 -13.28
C VAL A 136 -19.30 5.63 -13.36
N LYS A 137 -20.61 5.55 -13.56
CA LYS A 137 -21.30 4.27 -13.72
C LYS A 137 -20.99 3.67 -15.09
N THR A 138 -20.24 2.59 -15.10
CA THR A 138 -19.83 1.88 -16.33
C THR A 138 -20.60 0.58 -16.54
N VAL A 139 -21.19 0.01 -15.48
CA VAL A 139 -21.92 -1.26 -15.52
C VAL A 139 -23.40 -1.03 -15.22
N LYS A 140 -24.28 -1.56 -16.10
CA LYS A 140 -25.72 -1.54 -15.85
C LYS A 140 -26.07 -2.50 -14.70
N SER A 141 -26.69 -1.98 -13.66
CA SER A 141 -27.19 -2.78 -12.53
C SER A 141 -28.36 -3.67 -12.95
N THR A 142 -28.73 -4.62 -12.09
CA THR A 142 -29.93 -5.44 -12.29
C THR A 142 -31.20 -4.57 -12.35
N ALA A 143 -31.29 -3.51 -11.52
CA ALA A 143 -32.38 -2.57 -11.55
C ALA A 143 -32.47 -1.76 -12.86
N ASP A 144 -31.32 -1.46 -13.51
CA ASP A 144 -31.31 -0.81 -14.83
C ASP A 144 -31.80 -1.75 -15.95
N LYS A 145 -31.55 -3.06 -15.82
CA LYS A 145 -31.97 -4.09 -16.78
C LYS A 145 -33.43 -4.52 -16.55
N HIS A 146 -33.90 -4.49 -15.29
CA HIS A 146 -35.21 -4.95 -14.85
C HIS A 146 -35.86 -3.89 -13.93
N PRO A 147 -36.27 -2.74 -14.46
CA PRO A 147 -36.83 -1.63 -13.67
C PRO A 147 -38.18 -1.95 -13.00
N ASP A 148 -38.83 -3.00 -13.44
CA ASP A 148 -40.05 -3.55 -12.84
C ASP A 148 -39.80 -4.36 -11.55
N LEU A 149 -38.53 -4.67 -11.23
CA LEU A 149 -38.13 -5.46 -10.06
C LEU A 149 -37.27 -4.64 -9.07
N PRO A 150 -37.78 -3.54 -8.50
CA PRO A 150 -36.97 -2.60 -7.70
C PRO A 150 -36.42 -3.20 -6.38
N LYS A 151 -36.93 -4.33 -5.92
CA LYS A 151 -36.48 -5.05 -4.71
C LYS A 151 -35.55 -6.23 -5.02
N ALA A 152 -35.24 -6.49 -6.27
CA ALA A 152 -34.31 -7.55 -6.65
C ALA A 152 -32.87 -7.16 -6.24
N THR A 153 -32.17 -8.05 -5.53
CA THR A 153 -30.79 -7.86 -5.07
C THR A 153 -29.78 -8.69 -5.83
N GLY A 154 -30.25 -9.53 -6.77
CA GLY A 154 -29.36 -10.39 -7.58
C GLY A 154 -28.46 -9.56 -8.48
N ILE A 155 -27.20 -9.96 -8.63
CA ILE A 155 -26.21 -9.34 -9.51
C ILE A 155 -26.05 -10.24 -10.74
N ILE A 156 -26.24 -9.68 -11.94
CA ILE A 156 -26.08 -10.39 -13.20
C ILE A 156 -24.71 -10.02 -13.79
N VAL A 157 -23.82 -11.00 -13.83
CA VAL A 157 -22.46 -10.87 -14.38
C VAL A 157 -22.38 -11.63 -15.70
N THR A 158 -21.78 -11.02 -16.70
CA THR A 158 -21.62 -11.61 -18.05
C THR A 158 -20.16 -11.62 -18.54
N ASP A 159 -19.24 -11.00 -17.79
CA ASP A 159 -17.81 -10.91 -18.13
C ASP A 159 -16.96 -10.81 -16.87
N LEU A 160 -15.62 -10.82 -17.02
CA LEU A 160 -14.67 -10.73 -15.92
C LEU A 160 -14.49 -9.30 -15.39
N MET A 161 -13.66 -9.18 -14.34
CA MET A 161 -13.45 -8.01 -13.51
C MET A 161 -14.73 -7.47 -12.88
N TYR A 162 -15.64 -8.39 -12.52
CA TYR A 162 -16.87 -8.04 -11.79
C TYR A 162 -16.62 -7.79 -10.30
N LYS A 163 -15.45 -8.15 -9.80
CA LYS A 163 -14.95 -7.85 -8.45
C LYS A 163 -13.47 -7.48 -8.53
N HIS A 164 -13.02 -6.60 -7.64
CA HIS A 164 -11.66 -6.12 -7.57
C HIS A 164 -11.32 -5.80 -6.12
N TRP A 165 -10.24 -6.37 -5.58
CA TRP A 165 -9.78 -6.25 -4.22
C TRP A 165 -10.83 -6.70 -3.18
N ASP A 166 -11.74 -5.81 -2.75
CA ASP A 166 -12.76 -6.06 -1.72
C ASP A 166 -14.15 -5.56 -2.10
N GLU A 167 -14.35 -5.14 -3.36
CA GLU A 167 -15.61 -4.60 -3.85
C GLU A 167 -16.09 -5.24 -5.16
N TRP A 168 -17.41 -5.17 -5.38
CA TRP A 168 -18.01 -5.46 -6.68
C TRP A 168 -17.88 -4.26 -7.60
N VAL A 169 -17.38 -4.47 -8.81
CA VAL A 169 -17.15 -3.40 -9.79
C VAL A 169 -18.48 -2.97 -10.42
N THR A 170 -18.93 -1.76 -10.09
CA THR A 170 -20.15 -1.14 -10.63
C THR A 170 -19.88 0.23 -11.25
N THR A 171 -18.76 0.84 -10.91
CA THR A 171 -18.28 2.14 -11.36
C THR A 171 -16.81 2.07 -11.73
N ALA A 172 -16.34 3.02 -12.52
CA ALA A 172 -14.94 3.27 -12.78
C ALA A 172 -14.56 4.70 -12.34
N PRO A 173 -13.37 4.91 -11.75
CA PRO A 173 -12.87 6.26 -11.53
C PRO A 173 -12.47 6.89 -12.87
N HIS A 174 -12.91 8.14 -13.10
CA HIS A 174 -12.49 8.96 -14.23
C HIS A 174 -11.80 10.22 -13.75
N PRO A 175 -10.78 10.74 -14.47
CA PRO A 175 -10.19 12.04 -14.21
C PRO A 175 -11.06 13.13 -14.83
N PHE A 176 -11.37 14.14 -14.02
CA PHE A 176 -12.15 15.32 -14.42
C PHE A 176 -11.30 16.58 -14.30
N VAL A 177 -11.51 17.50 -15.23
CA VAL A 177 -10.96 18.85 -15.16
C VAL A 177 -12.10 19.85 -15.06
N ALA A 178 -11.94 20.85 -14.21
CA ALA A 178 -12.89 21.97 -14.08
C ALA A 178 -12.14 23.30 -14.00
N ASP A 179 -12.78 24.37 -14.48
CA ASP A 179 -12.32 25.72 -14.23
C ASP A 179 -12.58 26.09 -12.77
N PHE A 180 -11.65 26.82 -12.16
CA PHE A 180 -11.72 27.28 -10.77
C PHE A 180 -11.51 28.79 -10.69
N ASP A 181 -12.45 29.50 -10.06
CA ASP A 181 -12.45 30.97 -9.93
C ASP A 181 -12.13 31.45 -8.50
N GLY A 182 -11.71 30.54 -7.62
CA GLY A 182 -11.47 30.81 -6.20
C GLY A 182 -12.71 30.64 -5.31
N ASN A 183 -13.92 30.56 -5.89
CA ASN A 183 -15.18 30.40 -5.15
C ASN A 183 -15.91 29.10 -5.49
N GLY A 184 -15.63 28.52 -6.66
CA GLY A 184 -16.28 27.28 -7.09
C GLY A 184 -15.71 26.78 -8.40
N ILE A 185 -16.24 25.61 -8.83
CA ILE A 185 -15.88 24.98 -10.09
C ILE A 185 -16.96 25.17 -11.15
N SER A 186 -16.54 25.26 -12.40
CA SER A 186 -17.39 25.34 -13.59
C SER A 186 -16.75 24.62 -14.76
N ASN A 187 -17.48 24.47 -15.88
CA ASN A 187 -16.97 23.86 -17.10
C ASN A 187 -16.31 22.50 -16.86
N ILE A 188 -17.00 21.62 -16.11
CA ILE A 188 -16.50 20.29 -15.75
C ILE A 188 -16.41 19.43 -17.02
N VAL A 189 -15.25 18.83 -17.25
CA VAL A 189 -14.95 17.95 -18.37
C VAL A 189 -14.50 16.60 -17.83
N ASP A 190 -15.15 15.53 -18.21
CA ASP A 190 -14.69 14.16 -18.05
C ASP A 190 -13.67 13.83 -19.14
N ILE A 191 -12.42 13.55 -18.78
CA ILE A 191 -11.35 13.23 -19.75
C ILE A 191 -11.64 11.89 -20.49
N LEU A 192 -12.36 10.97 -19.84
CA LEU A 192 -12.76 9.67 -20.40
C LEU A 192 -14.25 9.62 -20.77
N GLU A 193 -14.87 10.76 -21.10
CA GLU A 193 -16.30 10.82 -21.41
C GLU A 193 -16.72 9.77 -22.45
N GLY A 194 -17.66 8.90 -22.07
CA GLY A 194 -18.16 7.82 -22.93
C GLY A 194 -17.26 6.58 -23.01
N GLU A 195 -16.09 6.58 -22.39
CA GLU A 195 -15.21 5.41 -22.32
C GLU A 195 -15.51 4.58 -21.06
N PRO A 196 -15.43 3.23 -21.13
CA PRO A 196 -15.69 2.37 -19.98
C PRO A 196 -14.45 2.09 -19.11
N TYR A 197 -13.36 2.79 -19.35
CA TYR A 197 -12.07 2.52 -18.73
C TYR A 197 -11.91 3.24 -17.41
N GLU A 198 -10.95 2.80 -16.59
CA GLU A 198 -10.63 3.43 -15.31
C GLU A 198 -9.31 4.21 -15.37
N SER A 199 -9.30 5.37 -14.74
CA SER A 199 -8.11 6.15 -14.43
C SER A 199 -8.41 7.03 -13.21
N PRO A 200 -7.60 6.93 -12.14
CA PRO A 200 -6.46 6.04 -11.92
C PRO A 200 -6.87 4.56 -11.85
N MET A 201 -5.89 3.67 -12.02
CA MET A 201 -6.14 2.23 -12.01
C MET A 201 -6.32 1.69 -10.59
N LYS A 202 -7.37 0.88 -10.41
CA LYS A 202 -7.56 0.12 -9.17
C LYS A 202 -6.55 -1.05 -9.05
N PRO A 203 -6.29 -1.56 -7.82
CA PRO A 203 -6.87 -1.11 -6.54
C PRO A 203 -6.11 0.05 -5.87
N TRP A 204 -4.89 0.39 -6.30
CA TRP A 204 -3.98 1.25 -5.57
C TRP A 204 -3.75 2.62 -6.20
N GLY A 205 -4.11 2.80 -7.45
CA GLY A 205 -3.90 4.06 -8.16
C GLY A 205 -4.70 5.22 -7.58
N GLY A 206 -4.04 6.37 -7.46
CA GLY A 206 -4.59 7.61 -6.95
C GLY A 206 -4.16 8.81 -7.80
N ILE A 207 -4.10 9.97 -7.17
CA ILE A 207 -3.77 11.24 -7.85
C ILE A 207 -2.34 11.24 -8.44
N GLU A 208 -1.44 10.39 -7.94
CA GLU A 208 -0.09 10.21 -8.46
C GLU A 208 -0.06 9.66 -9.90
N GLN A 209 -1.16 9.05 -10.35
CA GLN A 209 -1.32 8.60 -11.73
C GLN A 209 -1.80 9.70 -12.69
N LEU A 210 -1.95 10.92 -12.19
CA LEU A 210 -2.43 12.08 -12.94
C LEU A 210 -1.44 13.23 -12.76
N ALA A 211 -1.09 13.94 -13.84
CA ALA A 211 -0.13 15.05 -13.78
C ALA A 211 -0.52 16.23 -14.67
N TRP A 212 -0.50 17.44 -14.12
CA TRP A 212 -0.54 18.67 -14.88
C TRP A 212 0.79 18.93 -15.58
N ASN A 213 0.74 19.41 -16.82
CA ASN A 213 1.90 20.04 -17.43
C ASN A 213 2.14 21.44 -16.85
N THR A 214 3.32 22.00 -17.07
CA THR A 214 3.74 23.29 -16.50
C THR A 214 2.95 24.49 -17.03
N THR A 215 2.29 24.36 -18.19
CA THR A 215 1.47 25.42 -18.84
C THR A 215 -0.02 25.31 -18.54
N SER A 216 -0.46 24.36 -17.71
CA SER A 216 -1.86 24.21 -17.25
C SER A 216 -2.88 23.91 -18.35
N ASP A 217 -2.45 23.39 -19.49
CA ASP A 217 -3.29 23.11 -20.64
C ASP A 217 -3.31 21.64 -21.07
N LYS A 218 -2.51 20.78 -20.40
CA LYS A 218 -2.50 19.34 -20.64
C LYS A 218 -2.49 18.56 -19.33
N VAL A 219 -3.10 17.38 -19.37
CA VAL A 219 -3.09 16.39 -18.28
C VAL A 219 -2.53 15.09 -18.81
N ALA A 220 -1.46 14.60 -18.18
CA ALA A 220 -0.99 13.23 -18.36
C ALA A 220 -1.72 12.31 -17.37
N TYR A 221 -2.11 11.11 -17.80
CA TYR A 221 -2.78 10.14 -16.96
C TYR A 221 -2.44 8.71 -17.33
N THR A 222 -2.45 7.83 -16.33
CA THR A 222 -2.30 6.39 -16.50
C THR A 222 -3.66 5.75 -16.78
N CYS A 223 -3.76 4.88 -17.80
CA CYS A 223 -4.98 4.15 -18.06
C CYS A 223 -4.70 2.80 -18.74
N ARG A 224 -5.42 1.75 -18.33
CA ARG A 224 -5.50 0.48 -19.05
C ARG A 224 -6.76 0.48 -19.89
N LYS A 225 -6.66 0.82 -21.18
CA LYS A 225 -7.82 0.88 -22.10
C LYS A 225 -8.24 -0.52 -22.55
N LYS A 226 -8.64 -1.34 -21.60
CA LYS A 226 -9.16 -2.70 -21.77
C LYS A 226 -10.38 -2.91 -20.88
N THR A 227 -11.21 -3.88 -21.18
CA THR A 227 -12.40 -4.27 -20.38
C THR A 227 -12.56 -5.79 -20.34
N GLY A 228 -13.35 -6.28 -19.39
CA GLY A 228 -13.72 -7.68 -19.33
C GLY A 228 -12.54 -8.64 -19.26
N LEU A 229 -12.57 -9.69 -20.07
CA LEU A 229 -11.50 -10.68 -20.14
C LEU A 229 -10.16 -10.06 -20.52
N GLU A 230 -10.10 -9.11 -21.44
CA GLU A 230 -8.83 -8.48 -21.86
C GLU A 230 -8.18 -7.73 -20.71
N TYR A 231 -8.96 -7.02 -19.91
CA TYR A 231 -8.48 -6.36 -18.69
C TYR A 231 -7.97 -7.39 -17.67
N ALA A 232 -8.75 -8.46 -17.47
CA ALA A 232 -8.47 -9.47 -16.45
C ALA A 232 -7.14 -10.21 -16.63
N ILE A 233 -6.63 -10.32 -17.86
CA ILE A 233 -5.43 -11.10 -18.19
C ILE A 233 -4.23 -10.27 -18.60
N SER A 234 -4.32 -8.94 -18.56
CA SER A 234 -3.27 -8.02 -19.03
C SER A 234 -2.91 -7.01 -17.96
N THR A 235 -1.63 -6.67 -17.86
CA THR A 235 -1.12 -5.54 -17.07
C THR A 235 -0.81 -4.31 -17.93
N ASN A 236 -1.03 -4.39 -19.24
CA ASN A 236 -0.69 -3.33 -20.18
C ASN A 236 -1.51 -2.05 -19.94
N SER A 237 -0.91 -1.10 -19.25
CA SER A 237 -1.40 0.27 -19.10
C SER A 237 -0.46 1.23 -19.81
N ASP A 238 -1.01 2.34 -20.26
CA ASP A 238 -0.27 3.37 -21.00
C ASP A 238 -0.38 4.73 -20.32
N ILE A 239 0.57 5.61 -20.65
CA ILE A 239 0.50 7.03 -20.35
C ILE A 239 -0.15 7.76 -21.51
N TYR A 240 -1.24 8.44 -21.20
CA TYR A 240 -1.98 9.28 -22.14
C TYR A 240 -1.82 10.76 -21.78
N ILE A 241 -1.75 11.61 -22.80
CA ILE A 241 -1.73 13.07 -22.62
C ILE A 241 -3.01 13.64 -23.24
N TYR A 242 -3.87 14.23 -22.42
CA TYR A 242 -5.07 14.94 -22.85
C TYR A 242 -4.78 16.45 -22.98
N ASP A 243 -5.04 17.02 -24.15
CA ASP A 243 -4.91 18.45 -24.44
C ASP A 243 -6.27 19.14 -24.27
N LEU A 244 -6.36 20.06 -23.30
CA LEU A 244 -7.61 20.75 -22.96
C LEU A 244 -8.12 21.68 -24.09
N ASN A 245 -7.21 22.21 -24.91
CA ASN A 245 -7.57 23.15 -25.98
C ASN A 245 -8.15 22.41 -27.19
N THR A 246 -7.53 21.31 -27.57
CA THR A 246 -7.94 20.53 -28.75
C THR A 246 -8.88 19.38 -28.41
N LYS A 247 -9.00 19.02 -27.11
CA LYS A 247 -9.74 17.86 -26.60
C LYS A 247 -9.30 16.54 -27.22
N LYS A 248 -8.02 16.42 -27.56
CA LYS A 248 -7.41 15.21 -28.12
C LYS A 248 -6.55 14.53 -27.08
N THR A 249 -6.56 13.21 -27.15
CA THR A 249 -5.71 12.34 -26.33
C THR A 249 -4.64 11.70 -27.21
N GLU A 250 -3.41 11.69 -26.75
CA GLU A 250 -2.27 11.01 -27.36
C GLU A 250 -1.77 9.92 -26.41
N ASN A 251 -1.54 8.71 -26.92
CA ASN A 251 -0.85 7.63 -26.19
C ASN A 251 0.65 7.76 -26.44
N ILE A 252 1.43 7.97 -25.39
CA ILE A 252 2.88 8.15 -25.54
C ILE A 252 3.68 6.88 -25.23
N THR A 253 3.05 5.76 -24.87
CA THR A 253 3.74 4.50 -24.50
C THR A 253 3.19 3.27 -25.22
N GLU A 254 2.46 3.44 -26.32
CA GLU A 254 1.75 2.37 -27.06
C GLU A 254 2.62 1.15 -27.42
N GLU A 255 3.92 1.36 -27.60
CA GLU A 255 4.87 0.31 -27.97
C GLU A 255 5.25 -0.62 -26.78
N ASN A 256 5.08 -0.17 -25.53
CA ASN A 256 5.33 -0.99 -24.34
C ASN A 256 4.14 -1.89 -24.05
N LYS A 257 4.35 -3.07 -23.41
CA LYS A 257 3.31 -4.06 -23.18
C LYS A 257 3.07 -4.37 -21.69
N GLY A 258 3.92 -3.87 -20.82
CA GLY A 258 3.72 -3.95 -19.36
C GLY A 258 3.01 -2.72 -18.80
N TYR A 259 3.16 -2.52 -17.48
CA TYR A 259 2.67 -1.30 -16.85
C TYR A 259 3.50 -0.08 -17.25
N ASP A 260 2.84 1.01 -17.65
CA ASP A 260 3.36 2.37 -17.64
C ASP A 260 2.49 3.20 -16.71
N THR A 261 3.08 3.79 -15.66
CA THR A 261 2.35 4.43 -14.55
C THR A 261 3.03 5.69 -14.04
N ASN A 262 2.30 6.48 -13.25
CA ASN A 262 2.80 7.59 -12.45
C ASN A 262 3.59 8.64 -13.25
N PRO A 263 2.97 9.29 -14.27
CA PRO A 263 3.63 10.28 -15.08
C PRO A 263 3.92 11.55 -14.29
N GLN A 264 5.10 12.15 -14.47
CA GLN A 264 5.48 13.43 -13.89
C GLN A 264 6.21 14.30 -14.92
N TYR A 265 5.72 15.53 -15.14
CA TYR A 265 6.44 16.50 -15.96
C TYR A 265 7.66 17.06 -15.23
N SER A 266 8.73 17.32 -15.96
CA SER A 266 9.88 18.02 -15.41
C SER A 266 9.55 19.47 -15.07
N PRO A 267 10.22 20.11 -14.08
CA PRO A 267 9.95 21.49 -13.69
C PRO A 267 10.14 22.51 -14.82
N ASP A 268 11.02 22.22 -15.77
CA ASP A 268 11.27 23.09 -16.94
C ASP A 268 10.30 22.82 -18.11
N GLY A 269 9.38 21.85 -17.96
CA GLY A 269 8.35 21.49 -18.94
C GLY A 269 8.88 20.81 -20.21
N LYS A 270 10.15 20.37 -20.25
CA LYS A 270 10.75 19.75 -21.43
C LYS A 270 10.64 18.24 -21.48
N TYR A 271 10.46 17.60 -20.34
CA TYR A 271 10.41 16.16 -20.22
C TYR A 271 9.17 15.71 -19.47
N ILE A 272 8.80 14.46 -19.70
CA ILE A 272 7.89 13.70 -18.84
C ILE A 272 8.60 12.40 -18.43
N ALA A 273 8.53 12.04 -17.15
CA ALA A 273 9.04 10.79 -16.61
C ALA A 273 7.87 9.90 -16.19
N TRP A 274 8.06 8.57 -16.24
CA TRP A 274 7.09 7.59 -15.74
C TRP A 274 7.79 6.30 -15.35
N GLN A 275 7.10 5.51 -14.51
CA GLN A 275 7.52 4.14 -14.17
C GLN A 275 7.01 3.18 -15.24
N SER A 276 7.85 2.19 -15.61
CA SER A 276 7.59 1.29 -16.72
C SER A 276 8.06 -0.13 -16.45
N MET A 277 7.15 -1.09 -16.55
CA MET A 277 7.44 -2.51 -16.60
C MET A 277 7.41 -3.00 -18.06
N GLU A 278 8.11 -4.09 -18.36
CA GLU A 278 8.30 -4.50 -19.75
C GLU A 278 7.25 -5.50 -20.24
N ARG A 279 6.91 -6.47 -19.38
CA ARG A 279 6.16 -7.67 -19.79
C ARG A 279 4.69 -7.61 -19.42
N ASP A 280 3.81 -7.86 -20.40
CA ASP A 280 2.37 -7.97 -20.15
C ASP A 280 2.04 -9.17 -19.25
N GLY A 281 1.18 -8.97 -18.27
CA GLY A 281 0.75 -9.98 -17.30
C GLY A 281 1.71 -10.19 -16.13
N TYR A 282 2.93 -9.67 -16.17
CA TYR A 282 3.91 -9.79 -15.11
C TYR A 282 3.91 -8.59 -14.17
N GLU A 283 3.07 -8.62 -13.15
CA GLU A 283 2.89 -7.51 -12.20
C GLU A 283 4.13 -7.20 -11.34
N ALA A 284 4.97 -8.21 -11.13
CA ALA A 284 6.21 -8.07 -10.36
C ALA A 284 7.48 -7.88 -11.23
N ASP A 285 7.31 -7.45 -12.47
CA ASP A 285 8.43 -7.12 -13.35
C ASP A 285 9.24 -5.94 -12.80
N LEU A 286 10.46 -5.76 -13.30
CA LEU A 286 11.29 -4.64 -12.89
C LEU A 286 10.61 -3.30 -13.20
N ASN A 287 10.34 -2.53 -12.15
CA ASN A 287 9.75 -1.21 -12.27
C ASN A 287 10.83 -0.16 -12.60
N ARG A 288 11.01 0.07 -13.89
CA ARG A 288 12.03 0.94 -14.49
C ARG A 288 11.57 2.40 -14.49
N LEU A 289 12.49 3.35 -14.62
CA LEU A 289 12.19 4.75 -14.84
C LEU A 289 12.55 5.16 -16.27
N PHE A 290 11.59 5.72 -16.98
CA PHE A 290 11.73 6.29 -18.33
C PHE A 290 11.52 7.80 -18.30
N ILE A 291 12.15 8.47 -19.26
CA ILE A 291 11.86 9.87 -19.60
C ILE A 291 11.62 10.00 -21.09
N MET A 292 10.79 10.97 -21.48
CA MET A 292 10.58 11.37 -22.87
C MET A 292 10.82 12.87 -23.01
N ASN A 293 11.59 13.26 -24.02
CA ASN A 293 11.69 14.65 -24.43
C ASN A 293 10.40 15.05 -25.17
N LEU A 294 9.68 16.04 -24.67
CA LEU A 294 8.38 16.46 -25.21
C LEU A 294 8.46 17.17 -26.56
N GLU A 295 9.64 17.70 -26.94
CA GLU A 295 9.83 18.33 -28.24
C GLU A 295 10.16 17.31 -29.33
N THR A 296 11.04 16.35 -29.03
CA THR A 296 11.55 15.38 -30.00
C THR A 296 10.81 14.04 -29.99
N GLY A 297 10.08 13.71 -28.92
CA GLY A 297 9.46 12.40 -28.70
C GLY A 297 10.47 11.30 -28.34
N GLU A 298 11.77 11.61 -28.17
CA GLU A 298 12.80 10.64 -27.83
C GLU A 298 12.58 10.11 -26.41
N LYS A 299 12.49 8.78 -26.27
CA LYS A 299 12.35 8.07 -25.01
C LYS A 299 13.64 7.40 -24.57
N ARG A 300 13.88 7.40 -23.26
CA ARG A 300 15.10 6.85 -22.70
C ARG A 300 14.85 6.14 -21.37
N PHE A 301 15.33 4.89 -21.24
CA PHE A 301 15.37 4.16 -19.96
C PHE A 301 16.57 4.70 -19.14
N VAL A 302 16.30 5.41 -18.05
CA VAL A 302 17.35 6.14 -17.31
C VAL A 302 17.80 5.44 -16.02
N SER A 303 17.02 4.51 -15.46
CA SER A 303 17.41 3.81 -14.22
C SER A 303 18.16 2.49 -14.44
N LYS A 304 18.85 2.32 -15.58
CA LYS A 304 19.56 1.06 -15.95
C LYS A 304 20.61 0.61 -14.94
N ALA A 305 21.21 1.55 -14.22
CA ALA A 305 22.24 1.27 -13.22
C ALA A 305 21.68 0.78 -11.88
N PHE A 306 20.35 0.68 -11.73
CA PHE A 306 19.69 0.21 -10.53
C PHE A 306 18.92 -1.09 -10.83
N GLU A 307 19.41 -2.21 -10.33
CA GLU A 307 18.85 -3.55 -10.59
C GLU A 307 17.69 -3.92 -9.64
N SER A 308 16.92 -2.92 -9.21
CA SER A 308 15.71 -3.09 -8.41
C SER A 308 14.65 -2.07 -8.82
N ASN A 309 13.49 -2.12 -8.17
CA ASN A 309 12.36 -1.26 -8.49
C ASN A 309 12.60 0.20 -8.10
N VAL A 310 12.17 1.11 -8.96
CA VAL A 310 11.95 2.51 -8.60
C VAL A 310 10.55 2.61 -8.01
N ASP A 311 10.43 2.85 -6.69
CA ASP A 311 9.14 2.79 -5.99
C ASP A 311 8.40 4.14 -6.01
N ALA A 312 9.10 5.23 -5.70
CA ALA A 312 8.58 6.60 -5.81
C ALA A 312 9.69 7.53 -6.30
N PHE A 313 9.35 8.56 -7.05
CA PHE A 313 10.36 9.48 -7.57
C PHE A 313 9.88 10.94 -7.59
N VAL A 314 10.83 11.87 -7.63
CA VAL A 314 10.59 13.31 -7.76
C VAL A 314 11.71 13.97 -8.56
N TRP A 315 11.37 14.91 -9.41
CA TRP A 315 12.33 15.71 -10.14
C TRP A 315 13.12 16.66 -9.23
N GLY A 316 14.42 16.78 -9.47
CA GLY A 316 15.22 17.89 -8.96
C GLY A 316 14.83 19.21 -9.60
N ALA A 317 15.06 20.33 -8.91
CA ALA A 317 14.61 21.64 -9.34
C ALA A 317 15.16 22.11 -10.72
N ASP A 318 16.35 21.63 -11.11
CA ASP A 318 17.01 21.95 -12.37
C ASP A 318 16.72 20.97 -13.52
N ALA A 319 15.83 19.99 -13.30
CA ALA A 319 15.49 18.92 -14.23
C ALA A 319 16.66 18.05 -14.70
N LYS A 320 17.82 18.06 -13.99
CA LYS A 320 19.00 17.25 -14.32
C LYS A 320 19.13 16.01 -13.46
N VAL A 321 18.47 15.96 -12.34
CA VAL A 321 18.48 14.85 -11.38
C VAL A 321 17.07 14.43 -11.08
N ILE A 322 16.85 13.12 -10.93
CA ILE A 322 15.65 12.55 -10.33
C ILE A 322 16.06 11.88 -9.03
N TYR A 323 15.35 12.18 -7.95
CA TYR A 323 15.47 11.47 -6.67
C TYR A 323 14.40 10.40 -6.57
N PHE A 324 14.76 9.21 -6.12
CA PHE A 324 13.81 8.12 -6.01
C PHE A 324 14.09 7.23 -4.79
N THR A 325 13.07 6.50 -4.35
CA THR A 325 13.21 5.42 -3.36
C THR A 325 13.24 4.07 -4.07
N GLY A 326 13.97 3.12 -3.49
CA GLY A 326 14.01 1.75 -3.97
C GLY A 326 14.66 0.81 -2.97
N VAL A 327 14.23 -0.45 -2.99
CA VAL A 327 14.74 -1.47 -2.08
C VAL A 327 16.01 -2.11 -2.64
N TRP A 328 17.06 -2.17 -1.81
CA TRP A 328 18.26 -2.93 -2.08
C TRP A 328 18.77 -3.62 -0.83
N HIS A 329 18.95 -4.93 -0.89
CA HIS A 329 19.38 -5.77 0.23
C HIS A 329 18.52 -5.61 1.51
N GLY A 330 17.20 -5.56 1.33
CA GLY A 330 16.26 -5.49 2.45
C GLY A 330 16.18 -4.14 3.16
N GLU A 331 16.59 -3.07 2.50
CA GLU A 331 16.49 -1.69 2.96
C GLU A 331 16.00 -0.80 1.83
N SER A 332 14.99 0.05 2.08
CA SER A 332 14.52 1.05 1.13
C SER A 332 15.28 2.36 1.36
N GLN A 333 16.10 2.75 0.39
CA GLN A 333 16.95 3.94 0.48
C GLN A 333 16.54 5.00 -0.55
N ILE A 334 17.02 6.23 -0.36
CA ILE A 334 16.87 7.32 -1.33
C ILE A 334 18.11 7.34 -2.23
N TYR A 335 17.86 7.43 -3.53
CA TYR A 335 18.87 7.50 -4.58
C TYR A 335 18.76 8.78 -5.38
N ALA A 336 19.89 9.24 -5.93
CA ALA A 336 19.97 10.28 -6.97
C ALA A 336 20.33 9.64 -8.30
N LEU A 337 19.55 9.92 -9.33
CA LEU A 337 19.79 9.56 -10.72
C LEU A 337 20.19 10.81 -11.49
N ASP A 338 21.43 10.89 -11.95
CA ASP A 338 21.94 11.99 -12.79
C ASP A 338 21.59 11.71 -14.26
N LEU A 339 20.70 12.52 -14.83
CA LEU A 339 20.21 12.37 -16.20
C LEU A 339 21.24 12.74 -17.29
N THR A 340 22.39 13.30 -16.92
CA THR A 340 23.45 13.63 -17.87
C THR A 340 24.27 12.41 -18.29
N ASN A 341 24.30 11.38 -17.44
CA ASN A 341 25.09 10.15 -17.64
C ASN A 341 24.44 8.87 -17.18
N ASP A 342 23.16 8.95 -16.71
CA ASP A 342 22.34 7.85 -16.17
C ASP A 342 22.99 7.12 -14.97
N SER A 343 23.86 7.81 -14.22
CA SER A 343 24.46 7.22 -13.01
C SER A 343 23.51 7.31 -11.81
N VAL A 344 23.49 6.24 -11.02
CA VAL A 344 22.68 6.15 -9.78
C VAL A 344 23.61 6.12 -8.58
N LYS A 345 23.32 6.97 -7.59
CA LYS A 345 24.05 7.04 -6.34
C LYS A 345 23.09 7.01 -5.15
N ALA A 346 23.36 6.14 -4.17
CA ALA A 346 22.64 6.18 -2.91
C ALA A 346 22.95 7.47 -2.14
N ILE A 347 21.91 8.16 -1.68
CA ILE A 347 22.01 9.32 -0.80
C ILE A 347 21.99 8.87 0.65
N THR A 348 21.10 7.93 1.00
CA THR A 348 20.92 7.44 2.36
C THR A 348 21.46 6.03 2.52
N SER A 349 21.66 5.60 3.77
CA SER A 349 22.08 4.25 4.15
C SER A 349 21.62 3.95 5.57
N GLY A 350 21.68 2.66 5.96
CA GLY A 350 21.34 2.17 7.28
C GLY A 350 20.07 1.33 7.31
N MET A 351 19.85 0.62 8.42
CA MET A 351 18.69 -0.28 8.58
C MET A 351 17.39 0.51 8.78
N TYR A 352 16.95 1.14 7.70
CA TYR A 352 15.73 1.95 7.61
C TYR A 352 15.08 1.75 6.26
N ASP A 353 13.77 1.95 6.22
CA ASP A 353 13.03 2.17 4.99
C ASP A 353 12.62 3.64 4.88
N TYR A 354 12.96 4.25 3.76
CA TYR A 354 12.42 5.54 3.35
C TYR A 354 11.24 5.32 2.41
N GLU A 355 10.14 5.98 2.70
CA GLU A 355 8.91 5.88 1.92
C GLU A 355 8.44 7.27 1.51
N GLY A 356 8.18 7.42 0.23
CA GLY A 356 7.82 8.69 -0.37
C GLY A 356 8.97 9.72 -0.27
N VAL A 357 9.21 10.46 -1.32
CA VAL A 357 10.22 11.50 -1.36
C VAL A 357 9.64 12.75 -2.01
N ALA A 358 9.87 13.90 -1.40
CA ALA A 358 9.47 15.20 -1.93
C ALA A 358 10.65 16.16 -1.88
N LEU A 359 10.79 16.98 -2.93
CA LEU A 359 11.81 18.04 -2.97
C LEU A 359 11.33 19.25 -2.16
N PHE A 360 12.19 19.79 -1.32
CA PHE A 360 11.94 20.96 -0.49
C PHE A 360 13.18 21.86 -0.48
N GLY A 361 13.16 22.89 -1.31
CA GLY A 361 14.34 23.74 -1.53
C GLY A 361 15.53 22.93 -2.03
N ASP A 362 16.60 22.91 -1.26
CA ASP A 362 17.84 22.16 -1.52
C ASP A 362 17.92 20.81 -0.80
N LYS A 363 16.80 20.35 -0.22
CA LYS A 363 16.71 19.11 0.57
C LYS A 363 15.58 18.24 0.12
N LEU A 364 15.56 17.01 0.62
CA LEU A 364 14.45 16.09 0.46
C LEU A 364 13.70 15.93 1.80
N ILE A 365 12.41 15.73 1.72
CA ILE A 365 11.56 15.34 2.85
C ILE A 365 11.05 13.94 2.54
N ALA A 366 11.18 13.03 3.51
CA ALA A 366 10.71 11.65 3.38
C ALA A 366 10.20 11.11 4.71
N LYS A 367 9.29 10.14 4.65
CA LYS A 367 8.97 9.29 5.80
C LYS A 367 10.08 8.27 5.97
N ARG A 368 10.39 7.93 7.22
CA ARG A 368 11.35 6.88 7.56
C ARG A 368 10.81 6.03 8.70
N HIS A 369 10.92 4.74 8.55
CA HIS A 369 10.63 3.76 9.58
C HIS A 369 11.68 2.64 9.62
N SER A 370 11.53 1.72 10.56
CA SER A 370 12.29 0.48 10.63
C SER A 370 11.45 -0.60 11.30
N MET A 371 11.94 -1.83 11.35
CA MET A 371 11.30 -2.90 12.13
C MET A 371 11.11 -2.55 13.61
N SER A 372 11.80 -1.51 14.11
CA SER A 372 11.76 -1.07 15.52
C SER A 372 11.13 0.32 15.71
N MET A 373 10.66 0.96 14.68
CA MET A 373 10.15 2.33 14.74
C MET A 373 9.11 2.56 13.64
N GLY A 374 7.93 3.07 14.00
CA GLY A 374 6.94 3.53 13.03
C GLY A 374 7.35 4.83 12.33
N ASP A 375 6.53 5.27 11.39
CA ASP A 375 6.81 6.44 10.54
C ASP A 375 7.10 7.71 11.33
N GLU A 376 8.22 8.35 10.96
CA GLU A 376 8.54 9.72 11.31
C GLU A 376 9.04 10.48 10.07
N ILE A 377 8.88 11.79 10.04
CA ILE A 377 9.29 12.64 8.92
C ILE A 377 10.71 13.13 9.13
N TYR A 378 11.52 12.99 8.09
CA TYR A 378 12.92 13.40 8.06
C TYR A 378 13.20 14.40 6.94
N SER A 379 14.06 15.38 7.23
CA SER A 379 14.77 16.14 6.22
C SER A 379 16.07 15.42 5.89
N VAL A 380 16.32 15.22 4.61
CA VAL A 380 17.50 14.55 4.08
C VAL A 380 18.25 15.53 3.20
N ALA A 381 19.48 15.88 3.58
CA ALA A 381 20.36 16.67 2.74
C ALA A 381 20.98 15.81 1.64
N LEU A 382 21.40 16.44 0.52
CA LEU A 382 21.93 15.71 -0.63
C LEU A 382 23.32 15.06 -0.36
N ASP A 383 23.95 15.38 0.75
CA ASP A 383 25.16 14.70 1.25
C ASP A 383 24.85 13.45 2.10
N GLY A 384 23.57 13.15 2.30
CA GLY A 384 23.09 12.01 3.08
C GLY A 384 22.87 12.30 4.57
N SER A 385 23.18 13.49 5.04
CA SER A 385 22.89 13.85 6.44
C SER A 385 21.38 13.99 6.64
N THR A 386 20.88 13.47 7.77
CA THR A 386 19.45 13.45 8.07
C THR A 386 19.11 14.21 9.34
N THR A 387 17.95 14.82 9.37
CA THR A 387 17.38 15.45 10.55
C THR A 387 15.95 14.98 10.75
N GLN A 388 15.65 14.41 11.91
CA GLN A 388 14.29 14.05 12.29
C GLN A 388 13.48 15.32 12.57
N LEU A 389 12.34 15.46 11.92
CA LEU A 389 11.45 16.63 12.03
C LEU A 389 10.24 16.37 12.94
N THR A 390 9.83 15.10 13.07
CA THR A 390 8.70 14.69 13.90
C THR A 390 9.14 13.65 14.93
N GLN A 391 8.42 13.54 16.03
CA GLN A 391 8.65 12.57 17.11
C GLN A 391 7.31 12.14 17.71
N GLU A 392 6.36 11.73 16.83
CA GLU A 392 4.99 11.44 17.22
C GLU A 392 4.89 10.23 18.15
N ASN A 393 5.75 9.26 17.92
CA ASN A 393 5.75 8.01 18.67
C ASN A 393 6.74 8.01 19.87
N LYS A 394 7.51 9.07 20.05
CA LYS A 394 8.59 9.10 21.06
C LYS A 394 8.11 8.77 22.48
N GLN A 395 6.96 9.33 22.88
CA GLN A 395 6.41 9.10 24.22
C GLN A 395 6.10 7.61 24.46
N ILE A 396 5.71 6.87 23.42
CA ILE A 396 5.45 5.44 23.50
C ILE A 396 6.77 4.69 23.50
N TYR A 397 7.65 4.97 22.53
CA TYR A 397 8.92 4.23 22.39
C TYR A 397 9.89 4.41 23.56
N ASP A 398 9.88 5.56 24.23
CA ASP A 398 10.68 5.78 25.44
C ASP A 398 10.32 4.83 26.60
N GLN A 399 9.15 4.18 26.53
CA GLN A 399 8.65 3.22 27.52
C GLN A 399 8.81 1.76 27.08
N LEU A 400 9.28 1.53 25.86
CA LEU A 400 9.40 0.19 25.28
C LEU A 400 10.87 -0.20 25.16
N GLU A 401 11.13 -1.47 25.40
CA GLU A 401 12.42 -2.09 25.13
C GLU A 401 12.30 -2.93 23.86
N MET A 402 13.05 -2.57 22.83
CA MET A 402 13.02 -3.23 21.52
C MET A 402 14.07 -4.34 21.45
N GLY A 403 13.73 -5.43 20.78
CA GLY A 403 14.65 -6.49 20.45
C GLY A 403 15.65 -6.08 19.36
N LYS A 404 16.87 -6.63 19.43
CA LYS A 404 17.89 -6.42 18.39
C LYS A 404 17.41 -6.99 17.05
N VAL A 405 17.57 -6.23 15.97
CA VAL A 405 17.42 -6.68 14.58
C VAL A 405 18.81 -6.93 13.99
N GLU A 406 19.00 -8.08 13.35
CA GLU A 406 20.26 -8.47 12.76
C GLU A 406 20.04 -9.06 11.36
N GLY A 407 20.78 -8.57 10.36
CA GLY A 407 20.83 -9.17 9.02
C GLY A 407 21.88 -10.27 8.96
N ARG A 408 21.48 -11.48 8.54
CA ARG A 408 22.36 -12.63 8.33
C ARG A 408 22.32 -13.09 6.90
N TRP A 409 23.49 -13.21 6.27
CA TRP A 409 23.60 -13.81 4.96
C TRP A 409 23.79 -15.34 5.10
N MET A 410 22.84 -16.08 4.58
CA MET A 410 22.82 -17.55 4.63
C MET A 410 23.00 -18.14 3.25
N LYS A 411 23.79 -19.21 3.16
CA LYS A 411 24.03 -19.90 1.89
C LYS A 411 22.85 -20.83 1.58
N THR A 412 22.21 -20.62 0.44
CA THR A 412 21.09 -21.44 -0.05
C THR A 412 21.57 -22.80 -0.59
N THR A 413 20.64 -23.72 -0.82
CA THR A 413 20.96 -25.09 -1.33
C THR A 413 21.58 -25.08 -2.72
N ASP A 414 21.36 -24.04 -3.53
CA ASP A 414 21.95 -23.83 -4.84
C ASP A 414 23.21 -22.93 -4.81
N GLY A 415 23.69 -22.59 -3.60
CA GLY A 415 24.96 -21.90 -3.39
C GLY A 415 24.93 -20.40 -3.42
N LYS A 416 23.75 -19.77 -3.60
CA LYS A 416 23.58 -18.31 -3.56
C LYS A 416 23.53 -17.81 -2.12
N GLN A 417 23.56 -16.48 -1.92
CA GLN A 417 23.48 -15.83 -0.62
C GLN A 417 22.08 -15.24 -0.42
N MET A 418 21.45 -15.55 0.68
CA MET A 418 20.12 -15.08 1.06
C MET A 418 20.20 -14.24 2.34
N LEU A 419 19.78 -12.98 2.28
CA LEU A 419 19.63 -12.15 3.48
C LEU A 419 18.45 -12.66 4.30
N THR A 420 18.69 -12.91 5.59
CA THR A 420 17.67 -13.28 6.56
C THR A 420 17.72 -12.30 7.72
N TRP A 421 16.61 -11.61 7.98
CA TRP A 421 16.49 -10.81 9.20
C TRP A 421 16.20 -11.72 10.38
N VAL A 422 16.93 -11.48 11.47
CA VAL A 422 16.73 -12.16 12.76
C VAL A 422 16.43 -11.13 13.82
N ILE A 423 15.27 -11.26 14.46
CA ILE A 423 14.83 -10.35 15.52
C ILE A 423 14.82 -11.12 16.84
N TYR A 424 15.59 -10.62 17.80
CA TYR A 424 15.75 -11.23 19.12
C TYR A 424 14.79 -10.66 20.14
N PRO A 425 14.39 -11.43 21.16
CA PRO A 425 13.66 -10.89 22.29
C PRO A 425 14.37 -9.69 22.94
N PRO A 426 13.64 -8.71 23.50
CA PRO A 426 14.23 -7.76 24.43
C PRO A 426 14.97 -8.50 25.56
N GLN A 427 16.09 -7.98 26.02
CA GLN A 427 16.92 -8.62 27.05
C GLN A 427 17.38 -10.05 26.67
N PHE A 428 17.66 -10.26 25.40
CA PHE A 428 18.15 -11.53 24.88
C PHE A 428 19.38 -12.03 25.64
N ASP A 429 19.30 -13.28 26.12
CA ASP A 429 20.39 -13.98 26.81
C ASP A 429 20.83 -15.20 25.98
N PRO A 430 22.07 -15.21 25.44
CA PRO A 430 22.54 -16.31 24.58
C PRO A 430 22.68 -17.64 25.31
N ASN A 431 22.58 -17.67 26.64
CA ASN A 431 22.63 -18.89 27.47
C ASN A 431 21.22 -19.50 27.66
N LYS A 432 20.18 -18.85 27.25
CA LYS A 432 18.81 -19.35 27.30
C LYS A 432 18.41 -19.94 25.94
N LYS A 433 17.40 -20.81 25.95
CA LYS A 433 16.79 -21.35 24.73
C LYS A 433 15.43 -20.72 24.48
N TYR A 434 15.24 -20.22 23.26
CA TYR A 434 14.05 -19.51 22.85
C TYR A 434 13.25 -20.30 21.80
N PRO A 435 11.91 -20.30 21.87
CA PRO A 435 11.07 -20.70 20.76
C PRO A 435 11.32 -19.76 19.57
N THR A 436 11.24 -20.29 18.37
CA THR A 436 11.63 -19.54 17.17
C THR A 436 10.56 -19.66 16.10
N LEU A 437 10.23 -18.55 15.43
CA LEU A 437 9.25 -18.48 14.37
C LEU A 437 9.93 -18.25 13.02
N LEU A 438 9.62 -19.10 12.05
CA LEU A 438 9.86 -18.81 10.64
C LEU A 438 8.72 -17.94 10.13
N PHE A 439 9.04 -16.75 9.65
CA PHE A 439 8.10 -15.87 8.95
C PHE A 439 8.19 -16.10 7.45
N CYS A 440 7.07 -16.43 6.84
CA CYS A 440 6.91 -16.57 5.39
C CYS A 440 6.29 -15.31 4.82
N GLU A 441 7.07 -14.56 4.02
CA GLU A 441 6.62 -13.32 3.39
C GLU A 441 5.62 -13.59 2.27
N GLY A 442 4.67 -12.65 2.11
CA GLY A 442 3.67 -12.62 1.05
C GLY A 442 4.23 -12.25 -0.32
N GLY A 443 3.38 -11.74 -1.16
CA GLY A 443 3.68 -11.35 -2.54
C GLY A 443 3.20 -12.38 -3.56
N PRO A 444 4.09 -13.20 -4.18
CA PRO A 444 5.41 -13.65 -3.72
C PRO A 444 6.59 -12.67 -3.88
N GLN A 445 6.42 -11.61 -4.65
CA GLN A 445 7.46 -10.64 -4.94
C GLN A 445 7.30 -9.36 -4.08
N SER A 446 7.41 -9.54 -2.76
CA SER A 446 7.39 -8.45 -1.78
C SER A 446 8.58 -8.59 -0.82
N PRO A 447 9.48 -7.60 -0.69
CA PRO A 447 10.70 -7.76 0.10
C PRO A 447 10.42 -7.81 1.59
N VAL A 448 11.19 -8.61 2.33
CA VAL A 448 11.32 -8.41 3.78
C VAL A 448 12.36 -7.30 3.98
N SER A 449 11.89 -6.07 3.95
CA SER A 449 12.70 -4.87 4.21
C SER A 449 12.66 -4.49 5.69
N GLN A 450 12.96 -3.25 6.01
CA GLN A 450 12.81 -2.70 7.36
C GLN A 450 11.37 -2.24 7.65
N PHE A 451 10.36 -2.83 6.99
CA PHE A 451 8.97 -2.41 7.08
C PHE A 451 8.43 -2.41 8.52
N TRP A 452 7.54 -1.48 8.81
CA TRP A 452 6.76 -1.42 10.03
C TRP A 452 5.31 -1.87 9.76
N SER A 453 4.83 -2.86 10.52
CA SER A 453 3.45 -3.34 10.43
C SER A 453 2.85 -3.49 11.84
N TYR A 454 1.60 -3.10 12.02
CA TYR A 454 0.88 -3.34 13.27
C TYR A 454 0.35 -4.77 13.38
N ARG A 455 0.09 -5.44 12.29
CA ARG A 455 -0.33 -6.84 12.24
C ARG A 455 0.89 -7.77 12.33
N TRP A 456 1.78 -7.72 11.35
CA TRP A 456 3.01 -8.50 11.29
C TRP A 456 4.17 -7.75 11.97
N ASN A 457 4.02 -7.48 13.26
CA ASN A 457 4.99 -6.70 14.02
C ASN A 457 6.03 -7.61 14.67
N PHE A 458 7.23 -7.64 14.14
CA PHE A 458 8.30 -8.51 14.65
C PHE A 458 8.73 -8.14 16.05
N GLN A 459 8.65 -6.89 16.46
CA GLN A 459 8.98 -6.47 17.82
C GLN A 459 7.96 -6.98 18.85
N ILE A 460 6.66 -6.98 18.51
CA ILE A 460 5.65 -7.59 19.37
C ILE A 460 5.88 -9.10 19.48
N MET A 461 6.21 -9.78 18.38
CA MET A 461 6.53 -11.21 18.40
C MET A 461 7.76 -11.50 19.26
N ALA A 462 8.82 -10.69 19.13
CA ALA A 462 10.04 -10.80 19.91
C ALA A 462 9.79 -10.50 21.40
N ALA A 463 8.96 -9.51 21.73
CA ALA A 463 8.56 -9.19 23.10
C ALA A 463 7.73 -10.31 23.76
N ASN A 464 7.17 -11.22 22.98
CA ASN A 464 6.55 -12.46 23.45
C ASN A 464 7.55 -13.62 23.55
N ASP A 465 8.83 -13.34 23.70
CA ASP A 465 9.93 -14.32 23.85
C ASP A 465 10.18 -15.24 22.66
N TYR A 466 9.81 -14.84 21.46
CA TYR A 466 10.16 -15.56 20.22
C TYR A 466 11.35 -14.92 19.52
N ILE A 467 12.24 -15.75 18.97
CA ILE A 467 13.18 -15.30 17.94
C ILE A 467 12.44 -15.37 16.59
N ILE A 468 12.51 -14.31 15.79
CA ILE A 468 11.88 -14.26 14.49
C ILE A 468 12.94 -14.43 13.41
N VAL A 469 12.68 -15.31 12.45
CA VAL A 469 13.53 -15.59 11.29
C VAL A 469 12.74 -15.24 10.04
N ALA A 470 13.14 -14.16 9.39
CA ALA A 470 12.43 -13.59 8.24
C ALA A 470 13.35 -13.53 7.00
N PRO A 471 13.41 -14.62 6.21
CA PRO A 471 14.32 -14.71 5.07
C PRO A 471 13.79 -13.95 3.84
N ASN A 472 14.68 -13.28 3.14
CA ASN A 472 14.47 -12.80 1.77
C ASN A 472 14.72 -13.94 0.79
N ARG A 473 13.82 -14.92 0.79
CA ARG A 473 13.88 -16.11 -0.06
C ARG A 473 13.79 -15.75 -1.55
N ARG A 474 14.07 -16.71 -2.41
CA ARG A 474 13.93 -16.57 -3.85
C ARG A 474 12.57 -15.99 -4.24
N GLY A 475 12.57 -15.01 -5.15
CA GLY A 475 11.39 -14.32 -5.63
C GLY A 475 11.15 -12.93 -5.00
N LEU A 476 11.89 -12.53 -3.95
CA LEU A 476 11.72 -11.21 -3.37
C LEU A 476 12.57 -10.18 -4.11
N PRO A 477 12.06 -8.95 -4.38
CA PRO A 477 12.83 -7.89 -5.03
C PRO A 477 13.93 -7.31 -4.13
N GLY A 478 14.86 -6.55 -4.72
CA GLY A 478 15.97 -5.94 -4.01
C GLY A 478 17.24 -6.79 -3.95
N PHE A 479 17.30 -7.89 -4.72
CA PHE A 479 18.46 -8.80 -4.81
C PHE A 479 18.82 -9.11 -6.27
N GLY A 480 18.44 -8.21 -7.17
CA GLY A 480 18.60 -8.36 -8.62
C GLY A 480 17.38 -9.01 -9.28
N VAL A 481 17.25 -8.74 -10.58
CA VAL A 481 16.11 -9.20 -11.40
C VAL A 481 16.00 -10.72 -11.42
N GLU A 482 17.13 -11.41 -11.61
CA GLU A 482 17.16 -12.90 -11.63
C GLU A 482 16.63 -13.51 -10.33
N TRP A 483 16.96 -12.96 -9.17
CA TRP A 483 16.46 -13.43 -7.88
C TRP A 483 14.95 -13.31 -7.77
N ASN A 484 14.40 -12.18 -8.22
CA ASN A 484 12.97 -11.91 -8.21
C ASN A 484 12.20 -12.84 -9.17
N GLU A 485 12.66 -13.03 -10.39
CA GLU A 485 11.98 -13.80 -11.43
C GLU A 485 11.90 -15.31 -11.13
N GLN A 486 12.86 -15.87 -10.39
CA GLN A 486 12.99 -17.30 -10.20
C GLN A 486 11.85 -17.98 -9.45
N ILE A 487 10.90 -17.23 -8.91
CA ILE A 487 9.74 -17.82 -8.26
C ILE A 487 8.58 -18.10 -9.22
N SER A 488 8.46 -17.33 -10.30
CA SER A 488 7.38 -17.51 -11.27
C SER A 488 7.45 -18.90 -11.91
N GLY A 489 6.35 -19.65 -11.86
CA GLY A 489 6.27 -21.04 -12.32
C GLY A 489 7.00 -22.06 -11.44
N ASP A 490 7.44 -21.69 -10.22
CA ASP A 490 8.18 -22.58 -9.31
C ASP A 490 7.80 -22.43 -7.82
N TYR A 491 6.52 -22.29 -7.53
CA TYR A 491 6.01 -22.02 -6.17
C TYR A 491 6.36 -23.10 -5.13
N GLY A 492 6.54 -24.35 -5.53
CA GLY A 492 6.98 -25.45 -4.66
C GLY A 492 8.48 -25.75 -4.70
N GLY A 493 9.29 -24.93 -5.38
CA GLY A 493 10.70 -25.21 -5.67
C GLY A 493 11.70 -24.55 -4.74
N GLN A 494 12.57 -23.70 -5.31
CA GLN A 494 13.71 -23.14 -4.56
C GLN A 494 13.26 -22.24 -3.38
N CYS A 495 12.20 -21.48 -3.51
CA CYS A 495 11.68 -20.65 -2.42
C CYS A 495 11.36 -21.44 -1.14
N MET A 496 10.84 -22.66 -1.27
CA MET A 496 10.55 -23.54 -0.13
C MET A 496 11.84 -24.11 0.49
N LYS A 497 12.84 -24.43 -0.32
CA LYS A 497 14.17 -24.81 0.16
C LYS A 497 14.87 -23.68 0.91
N ASP A 498 14.67 -22.46 0.46
CA ASP A 498 15.21 -21.27 1.11
C ASP A 498 14.60 -21.06 2.50
N TYR A 499 13.29 -21.27 2.67
CA TYR A 499 12.64 -21.27 3.99
C TYR A 499 13.22 -22.33 4.92
N PHE A 500 13.38 -23.58 4.44
CA PHE A 500 14.00 -24.63 5.24
C PHE A 500 15.46 -24.30 5.58
N THR A 501 16.21 -23.75 4.64
CA THR A 501 17.60 -23.31 4.89
C THR A 501 17.64 -22.30 6.02
N ALA A 502 16.79 -21.27 5.99
CA ALA A 502 16.79 -20.22 7.00
C ALA A 502 16.52 -20.78 8.42
N ILE A 503 15.49 -21.60 8.57
CA ILE A 503 15.16 -22.15 9.89
C ILE A 503 16.13 -23.21 10.36
N ASP A 504 16.67 -24.05 9.46
CA ASP A 504 17.63 -25.08 9.79
C ASP A 504 19.00 -24.48 10.18
N GLU A 505 19.44 -23.38 9.54
CA GLU A 505 20.65 -22.65 9.96
C GLU A 505 20.46 -22.02 11.34
N MET A 506 19.31 -21.43 11.60
CA MET A 506 19.03 -20.88 12.93
C MET A 506 18.91 -21.94 14.01
N ALA A 507 18.38 -23.14 13.68
CA ALA A 507 18.28 -24.25 14.63
C ALA A 507 19.64 -24.82 15.10
N LYS A 508 20.74 -24.43 14.46
CA LYS A 508 22.12 -24.78 14.91
C LYS A 508 22.61 -23.88 16.04
N GLU A 509 21.99 -22.74 16.23
CA GLU A 509 22.37 -21.78 17.28
C GLU A 509 22.04 -22.35 18.67
N PRO A 510 22.94 -22.23 19.66
CA PRO A 510 22.75 -22.80 20.98
C PRO A 510 21.55 -22.24 21.74
N TYR A 511 21.13 -21.01 21.42
CA TYR A 511 20.00 -20.32 22.02
C TYR A 511 18.67 -20.58 21.31
N VAL A 512 18.64 -21.29 20.19
CA VAL A 512 17.40 -21.73 19.53
C VAL A 512 16.95 -23.07 20.10
N ASP A 513 15.71 -23.15 20.53
CA ASP A 513 15.09 -24.41 20.91
C ASP A 513 14.48 -25.08 19.67
N LYS A 514 15.22 -25.99 19.08
CA LYS A 514 14.79 -26.73 17.89
C LYS A 514 13.52 -27.57 18.07
N ASP A 515 13.12 -27.84 19.32
CA ASP A 515 11.89 -28.55 19.63
C ASP A 515 10.69 -27.60 19.83
N ARG A 516 10.89 -26.28 19.69
CA ARG A 516 9.88 -25.25 19.81
C ARG A 516 9.93 -24.28 18.62
N LEU A 517 9.78 -24.79 17.41
CA LEU A 517 9.72 -24.00 16.18
C LEU A 517 8.27 -23.86 15.73
N GLY A 518 7.90 -22.64 15.30
CA GLY A 518 6.62 -22.32 14.66
C GLY A 518 6.84 -21.76 13.25
N CYS A 519 5.80 -21.80 12.41
CA CYS A 519 5.85 -21.25 11.06
C CYS A 519 4.58 -20.42 10.81
N VAL A 520 4.76 -19.18 10.38
CA VAL A 520 3.67 -18.20 10.21
C VAL A 520 3.82 -17.43 8.91
N GLY A 521 2.70 -17.00 8.31
CA GLY A 521 2.75 -16.21 7.09
C GLY A 521 1.37 -15.84 6.55
N ALA A 522 1.34 -14.86 5.64
CA ALA A 522 0.12 -14.39 4.99
C ALA A 522 0.23 -14.40 3.46
N SER A 523 -0.91 -14.48 2.76
CA SER A 523 -0.99 -14.42 1.30
C SER A 523 -0.17 -15.54 0.67
N PHE A 524 0.80 -15.25 -0.19
CA PHE A 524 1.78 -16.24 -0.62
C PHE A 524 2.52 -16.89 0.56
N GLY A 525 2.76 -16.14 1.64
CA GLY A 525 3.30 -16.69 2.88
C GLY A 525 2.34 -17.69 3.55
N GLY A 526 1.04 -17.45 3.50
CA GLY A 526 -0.01 -18.38 3.94
C GLY A 526 -0.06 -19.65 3.06
N PHE A 527 0.08 -19.52 1.75
CA PHE A 527 0.32 -20.64 0.84
C PHE A 527 1.55 -21.45 1.25
N SER A 528 2.65 -20.76 1.53
CA SER A 528 3.90 -21.39 1.96
C SER A 528 3.69 -22.16 3.25
N VAL A 529 2.96 -21.62 4.22
CA VAL A 529 2.61 -22.31 5.47
C VAL A 529 1.81 -23.59 5.20
N TYR A 530 0.77 -23.54 4.35
CA TYR A 530 0.00 -24.72 3.99
C TYR A 530 0.84 -25.78 3.26
N TRP A 531 1.74 -25.33 2.36
CA TRP A 531 2.65 -26.24 1.66
C TRP A 531 3.65 -26.88 2.64
N LEU A 532 4.27 -26.07 3.51
CA LEU A 532 5.22 -26.52 4.51
C LEU A 532 4.57 -27.48 5.51
N ALA A 533 3.28 -27.33 5.84
CA ALA A 533 2.56 -28.25 6.71
C ALA A 533 2.54 -29.71 6.18
N GLY A 534 2.62 -29.89 4.85
CA GLY A 534 2.76 -31.19 4.22
C GLY A 534 4.21 -31.67 3.99
N HIS A 535 5.24 -30.83 4.28
CA HIS A 535 6.63 -31.12 3.87
C HIS A 535 7.68 -30.84 4.95
N HIS A 536 7.30 -30.48 6.19
CA HIS A 536 8.24 -29.99 7.21
C HIS A 536 9.04 -31.04 7.98
N ASP A 537 8.77 -32.32 7.78
CA ASP A 537 9.50 -33.43 8.44
C ASP A 537 9.62 -33.23 9.96
N LYS A 538 8.50 -32.92 10.65
CA LYS A 538 8.42 -32.70 12.10
C LYS A 538 9.18 -31.48 12.65
N ARG A 539 9.65 -30.56 11.80
CA ARG A 539 10.36 -29.33 12.25
C ARG A 539 9.51 -28.45 13.14
N PHE A 540 8.27 -28.18 12.72
CA PHE A 540 7.40 -27.22 13.38
C PHE A 540 6.42 -27.87 14.35
N LYS A 541 6.03 -27.13 15.39
CA LYS A 541 5.04 -27.51 16.40
C LYS A 541 3.68 -26.85 16.21
N ALA A 542 3.63 -25.75 15.47
CA ALA A 542 2.41 -25.07 15.07
C ALA A 542 2.59 -24.28 13.79
N PHE A 543 1.48 -24.10 13.09
CA PHE A 543 1.35 -23.27 11.90
C PHE A 543 0.29 -22.19 12.10
N ILE A 544 0.51 -21.01 11.50
CA ILE A 544 -0.50 -19.96 11.33
C ILE A 544 -0.48 -19.51 9.87
N ALA A 545 -1.56 -19.75 9.14
CA ALA A 545 -1.75 -19.33 7.76
C ALA A 545 -2.85 -18.27 7.70
N HIS A 546 -2.52 -17.06 7.23
CA HIS A 546 -3.45 -15.98 7.02
C HIS A 546 -3.58 -15.72 5.52
N ASP A 547 -4.81 -15.64 5.01
CA ASP A 547 -5.15 -15.37 3.61
C ASP A 547 -4.38 -16.25 2.59
N GLY A 548 -4.09 -17.51 2.96
CA GLY A 548 -3.24 -18.41 2.18
C GLY A 548 -4.00 -19.16 1.09
N ILE A 549 -3.31 -19.44 -0.01
CA ILE A 549 -3.81 -20.34 -1.07
C ILE A 549 -3.69 -21.77 -0.60
N PHE A 550 -4.81 -22.48 -0.45
CA PHE A 550 -4.84 -23.89 -0.11
C PHE A 550 -5.01 -24.79 -1.34
N ASN A 551 -5.91 -24.39 -2.26
CA ASN A 551 -6.16 -25.06 -3.53
C ASN A 551 -5.85 -24.11 -4.69
N MET A 552 -4.80 -24.39 -5.45
CA MET A 552 -4.33 -23.53 -6.53
C MET A 552 -5.26 -23.52 -7.75
N GLU A 553 -5.99 -24.60 -8.04
CA GLU A 553 -6.97 -24.62 -9.13
C GLU A 553 -8.14 -23.68 -8.81
N MET A 554 -8.62 -23.70 -7.56
CA MET A 554 -9.63 -22.76 -7.09
C MET A 554 -9.12 -21.34 -7.13
N GLN A 555 -7.90 -21.08 -6.63
CA GLN A 555 -7.27 -19.77 -6.67
C GLN A 555 -7.22 -19.20 -8.10
N TYR A 556 -6.80 -20.01 -9.06
CA TYR A 556 -6.77 -19.59 -10.47
C TYR A 556 -8.15 -19.13 -10.99
N LEU A 557 -9.22 -19.80 -10.56
CA LEU A 557 -10.60 -19.47 -10.98
C LEU A 557 -11.21 -18.31 -10.18
N GLU A 558 -10.86 -18.17 -8.91
CA GLU A 558 -11.55 -17.28 -7.96
C GLU A 558 -10.91 -15.90 -7.83
N THR A 559 -9.57 -15.81 -7.95
CA THR A 559 -8.86 -14.53 -7.77
C THR A 559 -9.35 -13.45 -8.73
N GLU A 560 -9.37 -12.21 -8.25
CA GLU A 560 -9.62 -11.05 -9.11
C GLU A 560 -8.41 -10.74 -10.02
N GLU A 561 -7.19 -11.17 -9.64
CA GLU A 561 -5.93 -10.95 -10.38
C GLU A 561 -5.63 -12.09 -11.36
N LYS A 562 -6.37 -12.17 -12.46
CA LYS A 562 -6.14 -13.22 -13.46
C LYS A 562 -4.79 -13.11 -14.17
N TRP A 563 -4.33 -11.87 -14.47
CA TRP A 563 -3.02 -11.60 -15.06
C TRP A 563 -1.91 -12.21 -14.22
N PHE A 564 -1.95 -11.97 -12.89
CA PHE A 564 -0.98 -12.50 -11.94
C PHE A 564 -0.97 -14.03 -11.92
N ALA A 565 -2.15 -14.65 -11.77
CA ALA A 565 -2.28 -16.10 -11.76
C ALA A 565 -1.78 -16.75 -13.07
N ASN A 566 -2.11 -16.16 -14.23
CA ASN A 566 -1.62 -16.62 -15.53
C ASN A 566 -0.08 -16.60 -15.61
N TRP A 567 0.54 -15.51 -15.16
CA TRP A 567 2.00 -15.35 -15.20
C TRP A 567 2.69 -16.29 -14.21
N ASP A 568 2.39 -16.13 -12.94
CA ASP A 568 3.14 -16.80 -11.87
C ASP A 568 2.85 -18.30 -11.75
N MET A 569 1.66 -18.75 -12.11
CA MET A 569 1.35 -20.18 -12.19
C MET A 569 1.80 -20.81 -13.51
N GLY A 570 2.27 -20.01 -14.47
CA GLY A 570 2.79 -20.48 -15.75
C GLY A 570 1.72 -20.83 -16.77
N GLY A 571 0.46 -20.48 -16.54
CA GLY A 571 -0.70 -20.75 -17.39
C GLY A 571 -1.85 -21.41 -16.62
N ALA A 572 -2.89 -21.81 -17.36
CA ALA A 572 -4.09 -22.39 -16.78
C ALA A 572 -3.90 -23.88 -16.39
N TYR A 573 -4.56 -24.32 -15.32
CA TYR A 573 -4.47 -25.70 -14.85
C TYR A 573 -5.02 -26.74 -15.86
N TRP A 574 -5.88 -26.32 -16.79
CA TRP A 574 -6.38 -27.19 -17.87
C TRP A 574 -5.44 -27.30 -19.07
N GLU A 575 -4.37 -26.54 -19.13
CA GLU A 575 -3.34 -26.65 -20.16
C GLU A 575 -2.44 -27.87 -19.89
N LYS A 576 -2.97 -29.06 -20.15
CA LYS A 576 -2.32 -30.33 -19.78
C LYS A 576 -0.98 -30.56 -20.47
N GLN A 577 -0.70 -29.87 -21.58
CA GLN A 577 0.57 -29.95 -22.32
C GLN A 577 1.58 -28.86 -21.88
N ASN A 578 1.19 -27.96 -20.99
CA ASN A 578 2.06 -26.92 -20.43
C ASN A 578 2.80 -27.44 -19.19
N PRO A 579 4.10 -27.81 -19.30
CA PRO A 579 4.81 -28.43 -18.19
C PRO A 579 5.02 -27.48 -16.99
N VAL A 580 5.08 -26.18 -17.21
CA VAL A 580 5.24 -25.16 -16.15
C VAL A 580 3.98 -25.10 -15.32
N ALA A 581 2.82 -24.93 -15.96
CA ALA A 581 1.52 -24.90 -15.28
C ALA A 581 1.28 -26.22 -14.52
N GLN A 582 1.49 -27.38 -15.16
CA GLN A 582 1.26 -28.66 -14.51
C GLN A 582 2.18 -28.88 -13.29
N ARG A 583 3.46 -28.47 -13.36
CA ARG A 583 4.37 -28.50 -12.21
C ARG A 583 3.85 -27.60 -11.06
N THR A 584 3.39 -26.40 -11.39
CA THR A 584 2.88 -25.46 -10.38
C THR A 584 1.65 -26.04 -9.67
N PHE A 585 0.64 -26.49 -10.41
CA PHE A 585 -0.58 -27.06 -9.82
C PHE A 585 -0.35 -28.38 -9.07
N ALA A 586 0.66 -29.17 -9.43
CA ALA A 586 1.08 -30.34 -8.68
C ALA A 586 1.63 -30.03 -7.27
N ASN A 587 2.00 -28.75 -7.01
CA ASN A 587 2.43 -28.27 -5.69
C ASN A 587 1.29 -27.66 -4.88
N SER A 588 0.04 -27.80 -5.29
CA SER A 588 -1.12 -27.28 -4.55
C SER A 588 -1.23 -27.93 -3.15
N PRO A 589 -1.25 -27.14 -2.06
CA PRO A 589 -1.18 -27.68 -0.70
C PRO A 589 -2.25 -28.72 -0.36
N HIS A 590 -3.46 -28.59 -0.90
CA HIS A 590 -4.56 -29.53 -0.65
C HIS A 590 -4.26 -30.98 -1.09
N LEU A 591 -3.28 -31.16 -1.98
CA LEU A 591 -2.83 -32.48 -2.43
C LEU A 591 -1.98 -33.22 -1.40
N PHE A 592 -1.56 -32.54 -0.32
CA PHE A 592 -0.64 -33.09 0.69
C PHE A 592 -1.23 -33.15 2.10
N VAL A 593 -2.53 -32.97 2.24
CA VAL A 593 -3.20 -32.95 3.56
C VAL A 593 -3.07 -34.29 4.31
N GLU A 594 -2.86 -35.42 3.60
CA GLU A 594 -2.60 -36.70 4.22
C GLU A 594 -1.33 -36.72 5.07
N LYS A 595 -0.40 -35.78 4.83
CA LYS A 595 0.85 -35.64 5.59
C LYS A 595 0.73 -34.61 6.75
N TRP A 596 -0.40 -33.92 6.84
CA TRP A 596 -0.60 -32.94 7.92
C TRP A 596 -0.77 -33.65 9.26
N ASP A 597 0.06 -33.27 10.22
CA ASP A 597 0.09 -33.85 11.57
C ASP A 597 0.34 -32.83 12.68
N THR A 598 0.44 -31.54 12.33
CA THR A 598 0.84 -30.46 13.22
C THR A 598 -0.27 -29.41 13.31
N PRO A 599 -0.58 -28.89 14.52
CA PRO A 599 -1.64 -27.92 14.74
C PRO A 599 -1.56 -26.70 13.82
N ILE A 600 -2.71 -26.27 13.28
CA ILE A 600 -2.79 -25.13 12.34
C ILE A 600 -3.91 -24.17 12.67
N LEU A 601 -3.60 -22.86 12.69
CA LEU A 601 -4.56 -21.77 12.76
C LEU A 601 -4.73 -21.18 11.36
N CYS A 602 -5.97 -21.13 10.87
CA CYS A 602 -6.35 -20.52 9.60
C CYS A 602 -7.06 -19.18 9.88
N ILE A 603 -6.62 -18.09 9.25
CA ILE A 603 -7.19 -16.75 9.42
C ILE A 603 -7.57 -16.19 8.06
N HIS A 604 -8.75 -15.52 7.92
CA HIS A 604 -9.17 -14.91 6.66
C HIS A 604 -10.22 -13.81 6.82
N GLY A 605 -10.24 -12.86 5.87
CA GLY A 605 -11.30 -11.87 5.71
C GLY A 605 -12.30 -12.32 4.64
N GLU A 606 -13.62 -12.19 4.89
CA GLU A 606 -14.65 -12.61 3.92
C GLU A 606 -14.75 -11.70 2.68
N LYS A 607 -14.26 -10.47 2.77
CA LYS A 607 -14.22 -9.53 1.65
C LYS A 607 -12.94 -9.61 0.82
N ASP A 608 -12.12 -10.60 1.05
CA ASP A 608 -10.94 -10.86 0.26
C ASP A 608 -11.31 -11.48 -1.09
N TYR A 609 -11.13 -10.74 -2.17
CA TYR A 609 -11.35 -11.23 -3.54
C TYR A 609 -10.03 -11.57 -4.27
N ARG A 610 -8.90 -11.32 -3.63
CA ARG A 610 -7.57 -11.72 -4.09
C ARG A 610 -7.31 -13.19 -3.83
N ILE A 611 -7.53 -13.63 -2.59
CA ILE A 611 -7.56 -15.03 -2.16
C ILE A 611 -8.84 -15.19 -1.34
N LEU A 612 -9.80 -15.98 -1.83
CA LEU A 612 -11.11 -16.03 -1.21
C LEU A 612 -11.10 -16.80 0.13
N ALA A 613 -11.96 -16.41 1.06
CA ALA A 613 -12.03 -17.00 2.40
C ALA A 613 -12.34 -18.51 2.43
N ASN A 614 -12.95 -19.06 1.37
CA ASN A 614 -13.16 -20.50 1.22
C ASN A 614 -11.86 -21.31 1.19
N GLN A 615 -10.71 -20.70 0.87
CA GLN A 615 -9.40 -21.34 0.94
C GLN A 615 -9.05 -21.71 2.40
N ALA A 616 -9.21 -20.78 3.34
CA ALA A 616 -8.98 -21.02 4.76
C ALA A 616 -10.02 -21.97 5.35
N MET A 617 -11.30 -21.85 4.96
CA MET A 617 -12.37 -22.76 5.39
C MET A 617 -12.07 -24.20 4.96
N ALA A 618 -11.68 -24.40 3.69
CA ALA A 618 -11.33 -25.73 3.19
C ALA A 618 -10.09 -26.32 3.88
N ALA A 619 -9.08 -25.50 4.16
CA ALA A 619 -7.88 -25.93 4.88
C ALA A 619 -8.21 -26.35 6.33
N PHE A 620 -9.04 -25.57 7.02
CA PHE A 620 -9.53 -25.89 8.37
C PHE A 620 -10.32 -27.20 8.38
N ASP A 621 -11.31 -27.35 7.47
CA ASP A 621 -12.12 -28.56 7.37
C ASP A 621 -11.24 -29.81 7.10
N ALA A 622 -10.27 -29.70 6.18
CA ALA A 622 -9.33 -30.76 5.89
C ALA A 622 -8.51 -31.17 7.12
N ALA A 623 -8.00 -30.21 7.89
CA ALA A 623 -7.25 -30.46 9.13
C ALA A 623 -8.13 -31.18 10.16
N VAL A 624 -9.34 -30.69 10.41
CA VAL A 624 -10.29 -31.28 11.37
C VAL A 624 -10.67 -32.72 10.95
N MET A 625 -11.00 -32.94 9.67
CA MET A 625 -11.33 -34.28 9.14
C MET A 625 -10.17 -35.26 9.27
N ARG A 626 -8.93 -34.76 9.25
CA ARG A 626 -7.71 -35.55 9.45
C ARG A 626 -7.38 -35.78 10.93
N GLY A 627 -8.15 -35.19 11.87
CA GLY A 627 -7.86 -35.23 13.30
C GLY A 627 -6.68 -34.35 13.72
N VAL A 628 -6.27 -33.44 12.88
CA VAL A 628 -5.23 -32.43 13.20
C VAL A 628 -5.89 -31.29 13.98
N PRO A 629 -5.34 -30.89 15.15
CA PRO A 629 -5.86 -29.73 15.88
C PRO A 629 -5.84 -28.48 14.99
N ALA A 630 -6.99 -27.84 14.85
CA ALA A 630 -7.12 -26.67 14.02
C ALA A 630 -8.05 -25.62 14.65
N GLU A 631 -7.85 -24.36 14.27
CA GLU A 631 -8.72 -23.24 14.62
C GLU A 631 -8.93 -22.38 13.38
N LEU A 632 -10.13 -21.79 13.26
CA LEU A 632 -10.48 -20.92 12.14
C LEU A 632 -10.94 -19.55 12.70
N LEU A 633 -10.26 -18.46 12.28
CA LEU A 633 -10.64 -17.10 12.58
C LEU A 633 -11.10 -16.40 11.30
N ILE A 634 -12.38 -16.10 11.19
CA ILE A 634 -12.97 -15.40 10.05
C ILE A 634 -13.40 -14.00 10.45
N TYR A 635 -13.08 -13.02 9.62
CA TYR A 635 -13.54 -11.64 9.74
C TYR A 635 -14.57 -11.31 8.65
N PRO A 636 -15.86 -11.22 8.97
CA PRO A 636 -16.92 -10.98 7.97
C PRO A 636 -16.83 -9.62 7.25
N ASP A 637 -16.08 -8.69 7.81
CA ASP A 637 -16.02 -7.29 7.39
C ASP A 637 -14.61 -6.76 7.09
N GLU A 638 -13.62 -7.67 7.01
CA GLU A 638 -12.24 -7.37 6.56
C GLU A 638 -11.98 -7.98 5.17
N ASN A 639 -11.02 -7.38 4.47
CA ASN A 639 -10.52 -7.84 3.19
C ASN A 639 -9.24 -8.70 3.35
N HIS A 640 -8.33 -8.65 2.39
CA HIS A 640 -7.01 -9.30 2.44
C HIS A 640 -6.14 -8.81 3.63
N TRP A 641 -6.48 -7.65 4.18
CA TRP A 641 -5.82 -7.06 5.36
C TRP A 641 -6.80 -6.91 6.51
N VAL A 642 -6.31 -7.02 7.73
CA VAL A 642 -7.08 -6.73 8.96
C VAL A 642 -6.76 -5.29 9.36
N LEU A 643 -7.67 -4.36 9.03
CA LEU A 643 -7.44 -2.92 9.16
C LEU A 643 -8.18 -2.27 10.31
N LYS A 644 -9.29 -2.88 10.77
CA LYS A 644 -10.06 -2.33 11.88
C LYS A 644 -9.35 -2.56 13.21
N PRO A 645 -9.21 -1.52 14.07
CA PRO A 645 -8.38 -1.61 15.27
C PRO A 645 -8.73 -2.75 16.22
N GLN A 646 -10.02 -3.00 16.48
CA GLN A 646 -10.42 -4.09 17.37
C GLN A 646 -10.20 -5.47 16.75
N ASN A 647 -10.37 -5.60 15.44
CA ASN A 647 -10.04 -6.83 14.71
C ASN A 647 -8.53 -7.09 14.75
N GLY A 648 -7.71 -6.05 14.63
CA GLY A 648 -6.26 -6.15 14.79
C GLY A 648 -5.85 -6.61 16.20
N VAL A 649 -6.52 -6.13 17.25
CA VAL A 649 -6.28 -6.61 18.63
C VAL A 649 -6.70 -8.07 18.79
N LEU A 650 -7.85 -8.47 18.24
CA LEU A 650 -8.32 -9.86 18.25
C LEU A 650 -7.31 -10.76 17.52
N TRP A 651 -6.81 -10.30 16.34
CA TRP A 651 -5.78 -11.02 15.58
C TRP A 651 -4.53 -11.30 16.43
N GLN A 652 -3.99 -10.27 17.11
CA GLN A 652 -2.81 -10.41 17.95
C GLN A 652 -3.03 -11.40 19.11
N ARG A 653 -4.19 -11.32 19.76
CA ARG A 653 -4.53 -12.23 20.88
C ARG A 653 -4.64 -13.67 20.40
N THR A 654 -5.40 -13.94 19.35
CA THR A 654 -5.58 -15.30 18.80
C THR A 654 -4.25 -15.86 18.31
N PHE A 655 -3.42 -15.04 17.65
CA PHE A 655 -2.08 -15.41 17.17
C PHE A 655 -1.18 -15.90 18.30
N PHE A 656 -1.06 -15.15 19.40
CA PHE A 656 -0.20 -15.54 20.51
C PHE A 656 -0.81 -16.64 21.38
N GLU A 657 -2.12 -16.67 21.61
CA GLU A 657 -2.78 -17.77 22.31
C GLU A 657 -2.54 -19.09 21.62
N TRP A 658 -2.59 -19.12 20.29
CA TRP A 658 -2.27 -20.31 19.49
C TRP A 658 -0.81 -20.73 19.62
N LEU A 659 0.12 -19.81 19.44
CA LEU A 659 1.56 -20.10 19.54
C LEU A 659 1.96 -20.51 20.97
N ASP A 660 1.45 -19.85 21.99
CA ASP A 660 1.74 -20.17 23.38
C ASP A 660 1.24 -21.57 23.76
N LYS A 661 0.09 -21.95 23.23
CA LYS A 661 -0.50 -23.29 23.43
C LYS A 661 0.35 -24.39 22.84
N TRP A 662 0.89 -24.23 21.63
CA TRP A 662 1.48 -25.32 20.87
C TRP A 662 3.00 -25.23 20.74
N VAL A 663 3.60 -24.04 20.84
CA VAL A 663 5.06 -23.84 20.68
C VAL A 663 5.74 -23.63 22.01
N LYS A 664 5.19 -22.81 22.93
CA LYS A 664 5.82 -22.55 24.24
C LYS A 664 5.61 -23.65 25.27
N LYS A 665 4.41 -24.23 25.33
CA LYS A 665 4.14 -25.32 26.28
C LYS A 665 4.90 -26.57 25.81
N ALA A 666 5.85 -27.03 26.61
CA ALA A 666 6.45 -28.33 26.41
C ALA A 666 5.32 -29.39 26.42
N PRO A 667 5.34 -30.42 25.53
CA PRO A 667 4.36 -31.49 25.60
C PRO A 667 4.39 -32.06 27.02
N SER A 668 3.24 -32.06 27.69
CA SER A 668 3.07 -32.83 28.91
C SER A 668 3.44 -34.28 28.59
N LYS A 669 4.50 -34.79 29.21
CA LYS A 669 4.93 -36.20 29.07
C LYS A 669 3.82 -37.13 29.50
#